data_b10b427ee99a8d212848b4be62c42a9d
#
_entry.id   b10b427ee99a8d212848b4be62c42a9d
#
_cell.length_a   1.000
_cell.length_b   1.000
_cell.length_c   1.000
_cell.angle_alpha   90.00
_cell.angle_beta   90.00
_cell.angle_gamma   90.00
#
_symmetry.space_group_name_H-M   'P 1'
#
loop_
_entity.id
_entity.type
_entity.pdbx_description
1 polymer ?
#
loop_
_entity_poly.entity_id
_entity_poly.type
_entity_poly.pdbx_seq_one_letter_code
_entity_poly.pdbx_strand_id
1 'polypeptide(L)'
;MAITNYLFAKQRSLHRLQGRIWLSVSLSAALSGTALPGTAQTLESGFEDSIPGLNATIPEVLTTTRLRQPKTRVPGSTTVIAGDLIRDLGIRSLYEVFRLVPGMVVNFVGSHQPVVTYHGTVHYEQRRMQVLVDGRTAHRATLSDMDWETMPVPLELIERIEVARGPNSAAYGINAFLGTINIITRDPADSANLETTVTSGSRGYLRTFASTGNADSSYDWRLSFEKRKFDGFDYQIDDDERFPFNDGHDINSFIYDSRLTFTPGTNLELQGGVVDGTKYEDKDKSGELNPLDHPDIDVRDYYLQSKLNHSFSSEHFIHLQASVENFDRRQEYAISFPDSTVECLRNNTPLYEYTYTAGGRERRCFISQGGPDAFAVVDADSEDTRIELEAQDTLIVSDSLKLVSGAGFRKDIFRSETYFNGRGNNYQSRLFGNLEFSPWQWVTFNAGGNWERTSTTGDSYFSPRAAANFVVNNNHALRFVFSQAVRTPDGFEQSPDWGYTLRNVRPAIYSDLEGRRVTIEDAAQETGILTLSNDLEEETITSHEISYFGQFPLDQALFSLEVRGFRDELRDMISGVIQLKEWTLENNVAVDQKGFEVEASLDFPGTLLRASYGYLDQETWYTGAPILESDGTVNENEQRYMTELLERMSVRHSGSLAIIQDLPAGFKWSGAFYWADEFNTRFERFDTRLVKQIFQPRYTAEIALSMQHYLNREPELSSDNNIEDHNQFFVEAGIRF
;
A
#
# COMPACT_ATOMS: atom_id res chain seq x y z
N MET A 1 -29.06 4.34 0.77
CA MET A 1 -28.37 4.68 -0.49
C MET A 1 -28.18 6.19 -0.74
N ALA A 2 -28.72 7.09 0.02
CA ALA A 2 -28.65 8.53 -0.29
C ALA A 2 -27.99 9.40 0.79
N ILE A 3 -27.32 8.83 1.78
CA ILE A 3 -26.78 9.61 2.91
C ILE A 3 -25.23 9.59 2.95
N THR A 4 -24.60 8.62 2.35
CA THR A 4 -23.12 8.52 2.33
C THR A 4 -22.50 9.49 1.31
N ASN A 5 -23.23 9.89 0.29
CA ASN A 5 -22.77 10.82 -0.75
C ASN A 5 -22.87 12.31 -0.35
N TYR A 6 -23.43 12.62 0.80
CA TYR A 6 -23.71 14.02 1.17
C TYR A 6 -22.55 14.74 1.87
N LEU A 7 -21.49 14.05 2.24
CA LEU A 7 -20.33 14.67 2.87
C LEU A 7 -19.10 14.79 1.96
N PHE A 8 -19.12 14.14 0.81
CA PHE A 8 -18.05 14.26 -0.19
C PHE A 8 -18.44 15.02 -1.46
N ALA A 9 -19.69 15.43 -1.59
CA ALA A 9 -20.11 16.24 -2.72
C ALA A 9 -20.32 17.69 -2.28
N LYS A 10 -19.52 18.52 -2.83
CA LYS A 10 -19.58 19.99 -2.93
C LYS A 10 -18.85 20.76 -1.85
N GLN A 11 -17.62 21.13 -2.17
CA GLN A 11 -17.03 22.40 -1.69
C GLN A 11 -15.96 22.93 -2.63
N ARG A 12 -16.05 24.21 -2.98
CA ARG A 12 -15.17 24.88 -3.94
C ARG A 12 -14.61 26.21 -3.44
N SER A 13 -13.33 26.34 -3.57
CA SER A 13 -12.34 27.44 -3.74
C SER A 13 -12.10 28.56 -2.71
N LEU A 14 -10.84 28.89 -2.48
CA LEU A 14 -10.11 30.10 -2.84
C LEU A 14 -8.64 30.20 -2.45
N HIS A 15 -8.01 30.92 -3.31
CA HIS A 15 -6.67 31.30 -3.65
C HIS A 15 -5.71 31.86 -2.58
N ARG A 16 -4.46 31.38 -2.68
CA ARG A 16 -3.14 32.03 -2.80
C ARG A 16 -2.70 33.12 -1.82
N LEU A 17 -1.55 32.83 -1.19
CA LEU A 17 -0.44 33.79 -1.22
C LEU A 17 0.91 33.05 -1.23
N GLN A 18 1.72 33.42 -2.21
CA GLN A 18 2.98 32.81 -2.59
C GLN A 18 4.13 33.21 -1.67
N GLY A 19 4.97 32.25 -1.33
CA GLY A 19 6.34 32.49 -0.90
C GLY A 19 7.28 31.46 -1.54
N ARG A 20 7.67 31.68 -2.79
CA ARG A 20 8.65 30.85 -3.50
C ARG A 20 10.07 31.22 -3.04
N ILE A 21 10.79 30.27 -2.48
CA ILE A 21 12.26 30.31 -2.46
C ILE A 21 12.75 29.31 -3.50
N TRP A 22 13.29 29.83 -4.58
CA TRP A 22 13.98 29.08 -5.62
C TRP A 22 15.43 28.86 -5.20
N LEU A 23 15.82 27.61 -4.97
CA LEU A 23 17.24 27.22 -4.99
C LEU A 23 17.52 26.66 -6.39
N SER A 24 18.08 27.49 -7.24
CA SER A 24 18.67 27.08 -8.50
C SER A 24 20.08 26.54 -8.24
N VAL A 25 20.26 25.24 -8.32
CA VAL A 25 21.58 24.62 -8.34
C VAL A 25 22.00 24.44 -9.79
N SER A 26 22.93 25.28 -10.20
CA SER A 26 23.61 25.13 -11.51
C SER A 26 24.69 24.07 -11.39
N LEU A 27 24.53 22.94 -12.04
CA LEU A 27 25.54 21.88 -12.11
C LEU A 27 26.47 22.16 -13.29
N SER A 28 27.68 22.64 -12.99
CA SER A 28 28.77 22.74 -13.98
C SER A 28 29.61 21.46 -13.91
N ALA A 29 29.59 20.70 -14.98
CA ALA A 29 30.42 19.51 -15.14
C ALA A 29 31.89 19.86 -15.44
N ALA A 30 32.80 19.22 -14.74
CA ALA A 30 34.19 19.11 -15.17
C ALA A 30 34.66 17.65 -15.05
N LEU A 31 34.99 17.08 -16.20
CA LEU A 31 35.52 15.74 -16.41
C LEU A 31 37.02 15.70 -16.18
N SER A 32 37.52 14.65 -15.54
CA SER A 32 38.58 13.79 -16.06
C SER A 32 39.15 12.87 -14.98
N GLY A 33 39.13 11.58 -15.25
CA GLY A 33 39.79 10.56 -14.44
C GLY A 33 39.64 9.19 -15.08
N THR A 34 40.71 8.70 -15.69
CA THR A 34 40.79 7.37 -16.31
C THR A 34 40.89 6.28 -15.25
N ALA A 35 39.97 5.34 -15.25
CA ALA A 35 40.04 4.14 -14.43
C ALA A 35 40.28 2.89 -15.28
N LEU A 36 41.18 2.05 -14.84
CA LEU A 36 41.51 0.73 -15.38
C LEU A 36 40.49 -0.30 -14.89
N PRO A 37 40.18 -1.37 -15.66
CA PRO A 37 39.16 -2.34 -15.26
C PRO A 37 39.73 -3.29 -14.19
N GLY A 38 39.19 -3.22 -12.99
CA GLY A 38 39.34 -4.25 -11.98
C GLY A 38 38.16 -5.23 -12.07
N THR A 39 38.45 -6.50 -12.26
CA THR A 39 37.47 -7.58 -12.20
C THR A 39 37.01 -7.76 -10.74
N ALA A 40 35.81 -7.30 -10.42
CA ALA A 40 35.16 -7.65 -9.17
C ALA A 40 34.66 -9.09 -9.24
N GLN A 41 35.25 -9.97 -8.45
CA GLN A 41 34.65 -11.27 -8.15
C GLN A 41 33.54 -11.04 -7.13
N THR A 42 32.30 -11.12 -7.58
CA THR A 42 31.14 -11.29 -6.70
C THR A 42 31.30 -12.59 -5.94
N LEU A 43 31.21 -12.51 -4.61
CA LEU A 43 30.99 -13.71 -3.78
C LEU A 43 29.56 -14.20 -4.03
N GLU A 44 29.39 -14.95 -5.11
CA GLU A 44 28.21 -15.77 -5.32
C GLU A 44 28.18 -16.81 -4.19
N SER A 45 27.18 -16.70 -3.32
CA SER A 45 26.84 -17.76 -2.37
C SER A 45 26.34 -18.94 -3.20
N GLY A 46 27.20 -19.94 -3.37
CA GLY A 46 26.92 -21.10 -4.20
C GLY A 46 25.75 -21.91 -3.70
N PHE A 47 24.69 -21.87 -4.44
CA PHE A 47 23.73 -22.93 -4.72
C PHE A 47 23.16 -22.68 -6.12
N GLU A 48 23.99 -22.82 -7.15
CA GLU A 48 23.53 -22.97 -8.52
C GLU A 48 23.04 -24.42 -8.72
N ASP A 49 21.72 -24.64 -8.51
CA ASP A 49 21.05 -25.74 -9.20
C ASP A 49 20.59 -25.23 -10.58
N SER A 50 21.55 -24.92 -11.45
CA SER A 50 21.28 -24.60 -12.85
C SER A 50 20.88 -25.88 -13.59
N ILE A 51 19.69 -25.86 -14.19
CA ILE A 51 19.26 -26.90 -15.14
C ILE A 51 20.19 -26.79 -16.36
N PRO A 52 20.90 -27.84 -16.76
CA PRO A 52 21.80 -27.77 -17.90
C PRO A 52 21.01 -27.39 -19.18
N GLY A 53 21.28 -26.23 -19.74
CA GLY A 53 20.72 -25.77 -21.01
C GLY A 53 19.67 -24.65 -20.92
N LEU A 54 19.19 -24.30 -19.73
CA LEU A 54 18.32 -23.14 -19.50
C LEU A 54 18.89 -22.36 -18.31
N ASN A 55 19.14 -21.06 -18.50
CA ASN A 55 19.57 -20.14 -17.43
C ASN A 55 18.43 -19.76 -16.44
N ALA A 56 17.50 -20.68 -16.21
CA ALA A 56 16.35 -20.43 -15.40
C ALA A 56 16.58 -20.95 -13.98
N THR A 57 17.03 -20.10 -13.09
CA THR A 57 17.12 -20.37 -11.66
C THR A 57 15.72 -20.35 -11.03
N ILE A 58 15.47 -21.25 -10.08
CA ILE A 58 14.27 -21.18 -9.22
C ILE A 58 14.33 -19.88 -8.43
N PRO A 59 13.28 -19.01 -8.48
CA PRO A 59 13.30 -17.75 -7.76
C PRO A 59 13.56 -17.98 -6.26
N GLU A 60 14.44 -17.20 -5.69
CA GLU A 60 14.64 -17.14 -4.25
C GLU A 60 13.62 -16.21 -3.61
N VAL A 61 13.16 -16.59 -2.42
CA VAL A 61 12.18 -15.86 -1.62
C VAL A 61 12.73 -15.63 -0.22
N LEU A 62 12.57 -14.42 0.29
CA LEU A 62 12.96 -14.02 1.64
C LEU A 62 11.74 -13.78 2.54
N THR A 63 10.66 -13.26 1.97
CA THR A 63 9.54 -12.66 2.72
C THR A 63 8.78 -13.62 3.61
N THR A 64 8.69 -14.90 3.25
CA THR A 64 7.83 -15.82 4.03
C THR A 64 8.44 -16.22 5.36
N THR A 65 9.76 -16.41 5.44
CA THR A 65 10.44 -16.95 6.63
C THR A 65 11.58 -16.10 7.17
N ARG A 66 11.89 -14.98 6.50
CA ARG A 66 13.11 -14.18 6.73
C ARG A 66 14.41 -14.94 6.45
N LEU A 67 14.31 -16.12 5.82
CA LEU A 67 15.41 -16.90 5.26
C LEU A 67 15.33 -16.84 3.74
N ARG A 68 16.47 -16.60 3.09
CA ARG A 68 16.57 -16.71 1.64
C ARG A 68 16.48 -18.19 1.25
N GLN A 69 15.45 -18.56 0.50
CA GLN A 69 15.12 -19.95 0.17
C GLN A 69 14.62 -20.07 -1.27
N PRO A 70 14.92 -21.17 -1.98
CA PRO A 70 14.27 -21.48 -3.25
C PRO A 70 12.76 -21.58 -3.09
N LYS A 71 11.99 -21.10 -4.05
CA LYS A 71 10.51 -21.11 -4.02
C LYS A 71 9.92 -22.51 -3.75
N THR A 72 10.63 -23.58 -4.07
CA THR A 72 10.22 -24.98 -3.75
C THR A 72 10.26 -25.33 -2.26
N ARG A 73 11.02 -24.61 -1.44
CA ARG A 73 11.17 -24.88 0.00
C ARG A 73 10.47 -23.86 0.91
N VAL A 74 9.90 -22.80 0.33
CA VAL A 74 9.21 -21.76 1.08
C VAL A 74 7.90 -22.30 1.65
N PRO A 75 7.58 -22.05 2.94
CA PRO A 75 6.34 -22.49 3.57
C PRO A 75 5.19 -21.52 3.27
N GLY A 76 4.66 -21.52 2.07
CA GLY A 76 3.56 -20.70 1.64
C GLY A 76 3.71 -20.22 0.20
N SER A 77 2.61 -19.78 -0.38
CA SER A 77 2.58 -19.27 -1.75
C SER A 77 3.12 -17.85 -1.82
N THR A 78 4.03 -17.61 -2.75
CA THR A 78 4.67 -16.29 -2.90
C THR A 78 4.81 -15.94 -4.38
N THR A 79 4.27 -14.80 -4.76
CA THR A 79 4.50 -14.20 -6.08
C THR A 79 5.78 -13.36 -6.04
N VAL A 80 6.66 -13.58 -7.03
CA VAL A 80 7.86 -12.77 -7.23
C VAL A 80 7.74 -12.02 -8.54
N ILE A 81 7.90 -10.71 -8.49
CA ILE A 81 7.84 -9.81 -9.63
C ILE A 81 9.19 -9.12 -9.75
N ALA A 82 9.96 -9.48 -10.78
CA ALA A 82 11.25 -8.86 -11.05
C ALA A 82 11.08 -7.41 -11.53
N GLY A 83 12.01 -6.52 -11.19
CA GLY A 83 12.01 -5.14 -11.65
C GLY A 83 12.07 -5.01 -13.17
N ASP A 84 12.75 -5.94 -13.85
CA ASP A 84 12.79 -5.99 -15.31
C ASP A 84 11.40 -6.23 -15.92
N LEU A 85 10.59 -7.12 -15.32
CA LEU A 85 9.22 -7.37 -15.76
C LEU A 85 8.36 -6.10 -15.67
N ILE A 86 8.51 -5.34 -14.58
CA ILE A 86 7.79 -4.08 -14.36
C ILE A 86 8.12 -3.09 -15.48
N ARG A 87 9.41 -2.95 -15.81
CA ARG A 87 9.90 -2.06 -16.87
C ARG A 87 9.47 -2.51 -18.26
N ASP A 88 9.59 -3.80 -18.55
CA ASP A 88 9.26 -4.35 -19.85
C ASP A 88 7.76 -4.23 -20.17
N LEU A 89 6.89 -4.37 -19.17
CA LEU A 89 5.45 -4.13 -19.30
C LEU A 89 5.08 -2.63 -19.36
N GLY A 90 6.00 -1.74 -19.00
CA GLY A 90 5.76 -0.30 -18.99
C GLY A 90 4.79 0.15 -17.90
N ILE A 91 4.78 -0.57 -16.77
CA ILE A 91 4.02 -0.19 -15.58
C ILE A 91 4.57 1.14 -15.05
N ARG A 92 3.69 2.09 -14.70
CA ARG A 92 4.07 3.47 -14.36
C ARG A 92 3.95 3.82 -12.90
N SER A 93 3.09 3.13 -12.19
CA SER A 93 2.83 3.36 -10.77
C SER A 93 3.05 2.07 -10.01
N LEU A 94 3.60 2.19 -8.79
CA LEU A 94 3.94 1.04 -7.97
C LEU A 94 2.71 0.16 -7.66
N TYR A 95 1.57 0.77 -7.36
CA TYR A 95 0.34 0.05 -7.06
C TYR A 95 -0.17 -0.78 -8.25
N GLU A 96 0.07 -0.38 -9.49
CA GLU A 96 -0.34 -1.11 -10.69
C GLU A 96 0.37 -2.47 -10.84
N VAL A 97 1.55 -2.63 -10.22
CA VAL A 97 2.30 -3.90 -10.23
C VAL A 97 1.49 -5.04 -9.63
N PHE A 98 0.65 -4.74 -8.64
CA PHE A 98 -0.12 -5.76 -7.91
C PHE A 98 -1.26 -6.37 -8.72
N ARG A 99 -1.63 -5.80 -9.86
CA ARG A 99 -2.52 -6.46 -10.85
C ARG A 99 -1.94 -7.73 -11.46
N LEU A 100 -0.63 -7.95 -11.30
CA LEU A 100 0.03 -9.19 -11.72
C LEU A 100 -0.06 -10.32 -10.69
N VAL A 101 -0.54 -10.05 -9.48
CA VAL A 101 -0.62 -11.00 -8.37
C VAL A 101 -2.00 -11.61 -8.28
N PRO A 102 -2.13 -12.96 -8.27
CA PRO A 102 -3.44 -13.59 -8.13
C PRO A 102 -4.14 -13.18 -6.83
N GLY A 103 -5.45 -12.90 -6.89
CA GLY A 103 -6.25 -12.51 -5.73
C GLY A 103 -6.05 -11.07 -5.25
N MET A 104 -5.10 -10.32 -5.83
CA MET A 104 -4.96 -8.90 -5.52
C MET A 104 -5.82 -8.04 -6.45
N VAL A 105 -6.36 -6.99 -5.88
CA VAL A 105 -7.16 -5.98 -6.57
C VAL A 105 -6.56 -4.61 -6.31
N VAL A 106 -6.53 -3.80 -7.35
CA VAL A 106 -6.07 -2.41 -7.31
C VAL A 106 -7.21 -1.53 -7.76
N ASN A 107 -7.58 -0.61 -6.92
CA ASN A 107 -8.70 0.28 -7.17
C ASN A 107 -8.46 1.66 -6.56
N PHE A 108 -9.44 2.56 -6.69
CA PHE A 108 -9.32 3.91 -6.20
C PHE A 108 -10.48 4.24 -5.25
N VAL A 109 -10.18 4.94 -4.17
CA VAL A 109 -11.17 5.61 -3.34
C VAL A 109 -11.15 7.09 -3.70
N GLY A 110 -12.27 7.58 -4.13
CA GLY A 110 -12.23 8.83 -4.84
C GLY A 110 -11.28 8.64 -6.02
N SER A 111 -10.66 9.67 -6.47
CA SER A 111 -9.90 9.71 -7.69
C SER A 111 -8.40 9.59 -7.52
N HIS A 112 -7.93 9.84 -6.35
CA HIS A 112 -6.51 10.12 -6.09
C HIS A 112 -5.89 9.23 -5.03
N GLN A 113 -6.65 8.31 -4.46
CA GLN A 113 -6.12 7.37 -3.44
C GLN A 113 -6.20 5.93 -3.95
N PRO A 114 -5.12 5.39 -4.51
CA PRO A 114 -5.09 4.00 -4.92
C PRO A 114 -5.12 3.08 -3.69
N VAL A 115 -5.97 2.07 -3.75
CA VAL A 115 -6.12 1.02 -2.74
C VAL A 115 -5.67 -0.29 -3.33
N VAL A 116 -4.76 -0.97 -2.65
CA VAL A 116 -4.28 -2.31 -3.02
C VAL A 116 -4.72 -3.28 -1.94
N THR A 117 -5.49 -4.28 -2.28
CA THR A 117 -5.98 -5.26 -1.32
C THR A 117 -5.79 -6.68 -1.81
N TYR A 118 -5.72 -7.61 -0.87
CA TYR A 118 -5.71 -9.03 -1.12
C TYR A 118 -6.95 -9.65 -0.47
N HIS A 119 -7.79 -10.31 -1.27
CA HIS A 119 -9.07 -10.91 -0.86
C HIS A 119 -10.09 -9.92 -0.24
N GLY A 120 -10.01 -8.62 -0.56
CA GLY A 120 -10.96 -7.63 -0.07
C GLY A 120 -10.84 -7.31 1.41
N THR A 121 -11.99 -7.15 2.09
CA THR A 121 -12.10 -6.76 3.52
C THR A 121 -11.51 -5.40 3.86
N VAL A 122 -11.50 -4.48 2.91
CA VAL A 122 -11.00 -3.12 3.04
C VAL A 122 -12.11 -2.13 2.72
N HIS A 123 -12.23 -1.06 3.50
CA HIS A 123 -13.14 0.03 3.18
C HIS A 123 -12.41 1.17 2.45
N TYR A 124 -11.50 1.84 3.12
CA TYR A 124 -10.66 2.90 2.54
C TYR A 124 -9.17 2.66 2.83
N GLU A 125 -8.83 2.28 4.05
CA GLU A 125 -7.46 2.10 4.50
C GLU A 125 -7.02 0.64 4.39
N GLN A 126 -5.77 0.43 3.96
CA GLN A 126 -5.21 -0.91 3.71
C GLN A 126 -4.62 -1.53 4.99
N ARG A 127 -5.39 -1.61 6.04
CA ARG A 127 -4.96 -1.98 7.39
C ARG A 127 -4.53 -3.43 7.56
N ARG A 128 -4.87 -4.31 6.60
CA ARG A 128 -4.74 -5.77 6.75
C ARG A 128 -3.62 -6.40 5.94
N MET A 129 -2.80 -5.59 5.28
CA MET A 129 -1.62 -6.01 4.53
C MET A 129 -0.37 -5.33 5.08
N GLN A 130 0.68 -6.10 5.38
CA GLN A 130 1.98 -5.53 5.72
C GLN A 130 2.71 -5.15 4.44
N VAL A 131 3.18 -3.91 4.35
CA VAL A 131 4.04 -3.44 3.25
C VAL A 131 5.41 -3.04 3.81
N LEU A 132 6.45 -3.56 3.19
CA LEU A 132 7.84 -3.33 3.57
C LEU A 132 8.63 -2.80 2.36
N VAL A 133 9.57 -1.90 2.63
CA VAL A 133 10.61 -1.47 1.69
C VAL A 133 11.96 -1.74 2.34
N ASP A 134 12.72 -2.69 1.80
CA ASP A 134 14.00 -3.16 2.35
C ASP A 134 13.94 -3.53 3.86
N GLY A 135 12.79 -4.07 4.27
CA GLY A 135 12.51 -4.48 5.65
C GLY A 135 11.94 -3.39 6.56
N ARG A 136 11.82 -2.14 6.10
CA ARG A 136 11.18 -1.03 6.81
C ARG A 136 9.67 -1.03 6.53
N THR A 137 8.86 -0.88 7.58
CA THR A 137 7.40 -0.74 7.44
C THR A 137 7.03 0.57 6.76
N ALA A 138 6.20 0.53 5.71
CA ALA A 138 5.86 1.70 4.91
C ALA A 138 4.45 2.30 5.18
N HIS A 139 3.73 1.78 6.17
CA HIS A 139 2.40 2.29 6.56
C HIS A 139 2.51 3.56 7.38
N ARG A 140 1.57 4.49 7.20
CA ARG A 140 1.37 5.59 8.15
C ARG A 140 0.88 5.05 9.50
N ALA A 141 1.28 5.71 10.59
CA ALA A 141 0.99 5.22 11.93
C ALA A 141 -0.43 5.53 12.39
N THR A 142 -0.99 6.64 11.95
CA THR A 142 -2.30 7.16 12.35
C THR A 142 -3.45 6.24 11.92
N LEU A 143 -3.50 5.91 10.63
CA LEU A 143 -4.60 5.18 10.00
C LEU A 143 -4.19 3.79 9.51
N SER A 144 -2.94 3.37 9.76
CA SER A 144 -2.36 2.13 9.21
C SER A 144 -2.56 1.97 7.70
N ASP A 145 -2.65 3.06 6.97
CA ASP A 145 -2.85 3.10 5.53
C ASP A 145 -1.55 3.28 4.74
N MET A 146 -1.66 3.11 3.43
CA MET A 146 -0.55 3.24 2.48
C MET A 146 -0.82 4.40 1.53
N ASP A 147 0.09 5.35 1.47
CA ASP A 147 0.10 6.36 0.41
C ASP A 147 1.03 5.90 -0.73
N TRP A 148 0.48 5.13 -1.67
CA TRP A 148 1.23 4.56 -2.78
C TRP A 148 1.82 5.61 -3.72
N GLU A 149 1.19 6.77 -3.82
CA GLU A 149 1.64 7.84 -4.71
C GLU A 149 2.84 8.60 -4.15
N THR A 150 2.98 8.66 -2.83
CA THR A 150 4.08 9.39 -2.21
C THR A 150 5.23 8.48 -1.77
N MET A 151 5.11 7.16 -1.96
CA MET A 151 6.15 6.22 -1.59
C MET A 151 7.45 6.49 -2.35
N PRO A 152 8.59 6.71 -1.66
CA PRO A 152 9.86 7.05 -2.29
C PRO A 152 10.58 5.81 -2.85
N VAL A 153 9.94 5.14 -3.81
CA VAL A 153 10.47 3.94 -4.46
C VAL A 153 10.27 4.05 -5.98
N PRO A 154 11.18 4.73 -6.69
CA PRO A 154 11.18 4.72 -8.15
C PRO A 154 11.24 3.30 -8.72
N LEU A 155 10.44 3.03 -9.75
CA LEU A 155 10.33 1.69 -10.34
C LEU A 155 11.66 1.16 -10.87
N GLU A 156 12.56 2.04 -11.33
CA GLU A 156 13.91 1.69 -11.77
C GLU A 156 14.80 1.15 -10.67
N LEU A 157 14.53 1.52 -9.43
CA LEU A 157 15.28 1.05 -8.27
C LEU A 157 14.81 -0.30 -7.73
N ILE A 158 13.68 -0.79 -8.21
CA ILE A 158 13.16 -2.09 -7.76
C ILE A 158 14.00 -3.21 -8.38
N GLU A 159 14.56 -4.06 -7.52
CA GLU A 159 15.14 -5.35 -7.91
C GLU A 159 14.02 -6.36 -8.13
N ARG A 160 13.18 -6.53 -7.11
CA ARG A 160 11.99 -7.38 -7.14
C ARG A 160 10.98 -6.99 -6.07
N ILE A 161 9.75 -7.42 -6.27
CA ILE A 161 8.69 -7.37 -5.27
C ILE A 161 8.30 -8.80 -4.94
N GLU A 162 8.29 -9.14 -3.66
CA GLU A 162 7.82 -10.43 -3.14
C GLU A 162 6.48 -10.22 -2.44
N VAL A 163 5.46 -10.97 -2.83
CA VAL A 163 4.14 -10.95 -2.20
C VAL A 163 3.87 -12.32 -1.58
N ALA A 164 4.02 -12.42 -0.26
CA ALA A 164 3.60 -13.59 0.49
C ALA A 164 2.07 -13.55 0.65
N ARG A 165 1.38 -14.52 0.06
CA ARG A 165 -0.07 -14.62 0.02
C ARG A 165 -0.59 -15.46 1.19
N GLY A 166 -1.54 -14.89 1.94
CA GLY A 166 -2.03 -15.46 3.19
C GLY A 166 -1.32 -14.93 4.44
N PRO A 167 -1.81 -15.25 5.65
CA PRO A 167 -1.32 -14.71 6.91
C PRO A 167 0.17 -14.97 7.12
N ASN A 168 0.93 -13.91 7.42
CA ASN A 168 2.39 -13.98 7.61
C ASN A 168 2.87 -13.31 8.91
N SER A 169 1.96 -13.14 9.88
CA SER A 169 2.27 -12.50 11.18
C SER A 169 3.34 -13.26 11.96
N ALA A 170 3.49 -14.57 11.77
CA ALA A 170 4.57 -15.35 12.37
C ALA A 170 5.98 -14.81 12.02
N ALA A 171 6.13 -14.14 10.88
CA ALA A 171 7.39 -13.54 10.45
C ALA A 171 7.45 -12.02 10.72
N TYR A 172 6.35 -11.28 10.51
CA TYR A 172 6.37 -9.81 10.49
C TYR A 172 5.46 -9.14 11.52
N GLY A 173 4.70 -9.90 12.29
CA GLY A 173 3.85 -9.38 13.36
C GLY A 173 2.46 -8.94 12.91
N ILE A 174 1.81 -8.18 13.78
CA ILE A 174 0.51 -7.56 13.59
C ILE A 174 0.44 -6.89 12.23
N ASN A 175 -0.53 -6.73 11.50
CA ASN A 175 -0.70 -6.18 10.14
C ASN A 175 -0.31 -7.11 8.98
N ALA A 176 0.55 -8.13 9.17
CA ALA A 176 0.74 -9.17 8.17
C ALA A 176 -0.44 -10.18 8.19
N PHE A 177 -1.67 -9.62 8.20
CA PHE A 177 -2.91 -10.31 8.47
C PHE A 177 -3.38 -11.11 7.24
N LEU A 178 -3.59 -10.45 6.10
CA LEU A 178 -3.94 -11.11 4.84
C LEU A 178 -2.71 -11.50 4.02
N GLY A 179 -1.59 -10.81 4.20
CA GLY A 179 -0.36 -11.06 3.47
C GLY A 179 0.74 -10.04 3.75
N THR A 180 1.85 -10.21 3.06
CA THR A 180 3.00 -9.29 3.15
C THR A 180 3.52 -8.95 1.77
N ILE A 181 3.65 -7.69 1.48
CA ILE A 181 4.35 -7.14 0.32
C ILE A 181 5.73 -6.68 0.79
N ASN A 182 6.79 -7.17 0.15
CA ASN A 182 8.15 -6.75 0.42
C ASN A 182 8.79 -6.23 -0.89
N ILE A 183 9.04 -4.95 -0.94
CA ILE A 183 9.69 -4.27 -2.05
C ILE A 183 11.18 -4.27 -1.74
N ILE A 184 11.97 -4.89 -2.58
CA ILE A 184 13.41 -5.03 -2.44
C ILE A 184 14.07 -4.18 -3.52
N THR A 185 14.87 -3.20 -3.10
CA THR A 185 15.56 -2.31 -4.02
C THR A 185 16.88 -2.91 -4.49
N ARG A 186 17.35 -2.45 -5.65
CA ARG A 186 18.63 -2.86 -6.21
C ARG A 186 19.79 -2.48 -5.29
N ASP A 187 20.76 -3.35 -5.21
CA ASP A 187 22.01 -3.07 -4.51
C ASP A 187 22.67 -1.79 -5.04
N PRO A 188 23.17 -0.88 -4.19
CA PRO A 188 23.93 0.27 -4.66
C PRO A 188 25.18 -0.11 -5.45
N ALA A 189 25.74 -1.31 -5.27
CA ALA A 189 26.86 -1.82 -6.07
C ALA A 189 26.50 -2.02 -7.56
N ASP A 190 25.21 -2.23 -7.89
CA ASP A 190 24.72 -2.39 -9.25
C ASP A 190 24.39 -1.06 -9.94
N SER A 191 24.80 0.06 -9.33
CA SER A 191 24.47 1.39 -9.82
C SER A 191 25.23 1.71 -11.12
N ALA A 192 24.51 2.29 -12.09
CA ALA A 192 25.13 2.89 -13.26
C ALA A 192 25.83 4.21 -12.88
N ASN A 193 26.85 4.61 -13.64
CA ASN A 193 27.46 5.92 -13.48
C ASN A 193 26.41 7.04 -13.65
N LEU A 194 25.50 6.86 -14.59
CA LEU A 194 24.33 7.70 -14.79
C LEU A 194 23.22 6.88 -15.46
N GLU A 195 22.06 6.93 -14.88
CA GLU A 195 20.81 6.40 -15.47
C GLU A 195 19.78 7.53 -15.45
N THR A 196 19.09 7.76 -16.57
CA THR A 196 18.01 8.74 -16.62
C THR A 196 16.90 8.26 -17.53
N THR A 197 15.66 8.52 -17.12
CA THR A 197 14.45 8.20 -17.87
C THR A 197 13.51 9.39 -17.83
N VAL A 198 12.97 9.77 -18.98
CA VAL A 198 11.93 10.81 -19.08
C VAL A 198 10.74 10.21 -19.80
N THR A 199 9.57 10.28 -19.19
CA THR A 199 8.30 9.84 -19.76
C THR A 199 7.34 11.02 -19.82
N SER A 200 6.72 11.23 -20.99
CA SER A 200 5.65 12.21 -21.17
C SER A 200 4.43 11.52 -21.76
N GLY A 201 3.23 11.97 -21.40
CA GLY A 201 2.02 11.29 -21.85
C GLY A 201 0.75 12.12 -21.72
N SER A 202 -0.37 11.44 -21.89
CA SER A 202 -1.71 12.00 -21.77
C SER A 202 -1.91 12.71 -20.44
N ARG A 203 -2.77 13.72 -20.40
CA ARG A 203 -3.16 14.46 -19.19
C ARG A 203 -2.01 15.11 -18.44
N GLY A 204 -1.07 15.70 -19.16
CA GLY A 204 0.07 16.38 -18.56
C GLY A 204 1.04 15.47 -17.84
N TYR A 205 0.93 14.13 -18.01
CA TYR A 205 1.85 13.19 -17.38
C TYR A 205 3.30 13.49 -17.78
N LEU A 206 4.11 13.75 -16.78
CA LEU A 206 5.54 13.96 -16.93
C LEU A 206 6.27 13.30 -15.76
N ARG A 207 7.09 12.30 -16.08
CA ARG A 207 7.96 11.65 -15.10
C ARG A 207 9.40 11.80 -15.53
N THR A 208 10.27 12.18 -14.61
CA THR A 208 11.71 12.25 -14.80
C THR A 208 12.39 11.49 -13.69
N PHE A 209 13.17 10.50 -14.04
CA PHE A 209 14.03 9.77 -13.12
C PHE A 209 15.49 10.02 -13.51
N ALA A 210 16.34 10.22 -12.51
CA ALA A 210 17.78 10.30 -12.69
C ALA A 210 18.47 9.64 -11.49
N SER A 211 19.48 8.82 -11.77
CA SER A 211 20.27 8.15 -10.75
C SER A 211 21.74 8.14 -11.13
N THR A 212 22.62 8.31 -10.15
CA THR A 212 24.05 8.16 -10.29
C THR A 212 24.61 7.46 -9.08
N GLY A 213 25.69 6.71 -9.28
CA GLY A 213 26.32 5.97 -8.21
C GLY A 213 27.74 5.56 -8.55
N ASN A 214 28.38 4.93 -7.61
CA ASN A 214 29.69 4.34 -7.78
C ASN A 214 29.82 3.10 -6.89
N ALA A 215 30.45 2.07 -7.41
CA ALA A 215 30.80 0.86 -6.70
C ALA A 215 32.31 0.78 -6.50
N ASP A 216 32.74 0.62 -5.25
CA ASP A 216 34.11 0.38 -4.86
C ASP A 216 34.16 -0.75 -3.84
N SER A 217 35.27 -1.39 -3.67
CA SER A 217 35.46 -2.53 -2.77
C SER A 217 35.05 -2.28 -1.31
N SER A 218 34.96 -1.04 -0.89
CA SER A 218 34.66 -0.65 0.51
C SER A 218 33.47 0.27 0.65
N TYR A 219 33.05 0.94 -0.41
CA TYR A 219 31.97 1.91 -0.35
C TYR A 219 31.21 2.01 -1.66
N ASP A 220 30.02 1.45 -1.65
CA ASP A 220 29.05 1.57 -2.72
C ASP A 220 28.04 2.64 -2.36
N TRP A 221 27.63 3.47 -3.32
CA TRP A 221 26.60 4.46 -3.08
C TRP A 221 25.81 4.77 -4.34
N ARG A 222 24.58 5.18 -4.14
CA ARG A 222 23.65 5.62 -5.17
C ARG A 222 22.86 6.82 -4.70
N LEU A 223 22.67 7.77 -5.58
CA LEU A 223 21.87 8.94 -5.40
C LEU A 223 20.83 8.98 -6.51
N SER A 224 19.57 9.11 -6.18
CA SER A 224 18.47 9.08 -7.13
C SER A 224 17.50 10.22 -6.89
N PHE A 225 16.97 10.73 -7.98
CA PHE A 225 15.92 11.76 -8.00
C PHE A 225 14.78 11.31 -8.90
N GLU A 226 13.56 11.54 -8.47
CA GLU A 226 12.37 11.36 -9.29
C GLU A 226 11.45 12.57 -9.15
N LYS A 227 10.94 13.04 -10.29
CA LYS A 227 9.80 13.96 -10.36
C LYS A 227 8.67 13.27 -11.08
N ARG A 228 7.48 13.30 -10.49
CA ARG A 228 6.23 12.84 -11.10
C ARG A 228 5.22 13.96 -11.10
N LYS A 229 4.67 14.25 -12.26
CA LYS A 229 3.57 15.18 -12.44
C LYS A 229 2.49 14.52 -13.26
N PHE A 230 1.26 14.68 -12.84
CA PHE A 230 0.06 14.25 -13.53
C PHE A 230 -1.03 15.27 -13.27
N ASP A 231 -1.72 15.76 -14.31
CA ASP A 231 -2.76 16.75 -14.15
C ASP A 231 -4.11 16.13 -13.72
N GLY A 232 -4.19 14.78 -13.73
CA GLY A 232 -5.38 14.04 -13.32
C GLY A 232 -6.45 13.90 -14.41
N PHE A 233 -7.61 13.42 -14.02
CA PHE A 233 -8.78 13.31 -14.89
C PHE A 233 -9.59 14.62 -14.82
N ASP A 234 -10.20 15.02 -15.95
CA ASP A 234 -10.91 16.30 -16.02
C ASP A 234 -12.33 16.24 -15.45
N TYR A 235 -12.93 15.05 -15.40
CA TYR A 235 -14.33 14.88 -15.02
C TYR A 235 -14.55 13.55 -14.28
N GLN A 236 -15.45 13.64 -13.30
CA GLN A 236 -16.12 12.51 -12.66
C GLN A 236 -17.55 12.43 -13.23
N ILE A 237 -18.10 11.24 -13.36
CA ILE A 237 -19.50 11.04 -13.73
C ILE A 237 -20.22 10.41 -12.53
N ASP A 238 -21.26 11.06 -12.06
CA ASP A 238 -22.14 10.61 -11.02
C ASP A 238 -23.59 10.75 -11.49
N ASP A 239 -24.39 9.69 -11.44
CA ASP A 239 -25.78 9.66 -11.89
C ASP A 239 -25.99 10.26 -13.30
N ASP A 240 -25.11 9.96 -14.28
CA ASP A 240 -25.09 10.50 -15.64
C ASP A 240 -24.76 12.01 -15.75
N GLU A 241 -24.45 12.69 -14.65
CA GLU A 241 -23.97 14.07 -14.64
C GLU A 241 -22.45 14.13 -14.60
N ARG A 242 -21.86 15.12 -15.31
CA ARG A 242 -20.41 15.36 -15.31
C ARG A 242 -20.05 16.40 -14.30
N PHE A 243 -19.15 16.05 -13.38
CA PHE A 243 -18.57 16.98 -12.44
C PHE A 243 -17.10 17.22 -12.78
N PRO A 244 -16.63 18.48 -12.73
CA PRO A 244 -15.19 18.75 -12.83
C PRO A 244 -14.43 18.04 -11.72
N PHE A 245 -13.25 17.52 -12.07
CA PHE A 245 -12.49 16.68 -11.20
C PHE A 245 -10.99 16.98 -11.30
N ASN A 246 -10.26 16.83 -10.23
CA ASN A 246 -8.83 17.08 -10.20
C ASN A 246 -8.15 16.13 -9.22
N ASP A 247 -7.57 15.06 -9.74
CA ASP A 247 -6.90 14.00 -9.00
C ASP A 247 -5.41 13.91 -9.33
N GLY A 248 -4.85 14.97 -9.81
CA GLY A 248 -3.45 15.03 -10.21
C GLY A 248 -2.49 15.14 -9.03
N HIS A 249 -1.21 15.14 -9.35
CA HIS A 249 -0.15 15.33 -8.37
C HIS A 249 1.10 15.97 -9.00
N ASP A 250 1.91 16.63 -8.17
CA ASP A 250 3.28 17.05 -8.50
C ASP A 250 4.19 16.67 -7.33
N ILE A 251 4.86 15.52 -7.42
CA ILE A 251 5.65 14.88 -6.36
C ILE A 251 7.11 14.82 -6.77
N ASN A 252 8.00 15.24 -5.89
CA ASN A 252 9.45 15.10 -6.03
C ASN A 252 9.98 14.18 -4.95
N SER A 253 10.88 13.27 -5.31
CA SER A 253 11.58 12.42 -4.35
C SER A 253 13.08 12.42 -4.58
N PHE A 254 13.81 12.34 -3.48
CA PHE A 254 15.25 12.26 -3.45
C PHE A 254 15.67 11.12 -2.54
N ILE A 255 16.50 10.21 -3.03
CA ILE A 255 16.84 8.96 -2.34
C ILE A 255 18.34 8.77 -2.38
N TYR A 256 18.88 8.38 -1.23
CA TYR A 256 20.27 8.00 -1.06
C TYR A 256 20.37 6.59 -0.48
N ASP A 257 21.18 5.76 -1.12
CA ASP A 257 21.51 4.40 -0.68
C ASP A 257 23.01 4.23 -0.64
N SER A 258 23.52 3.54 0.37
CA SER A 258 24.94 3.20 0.44
C SER A 258 25.22 1.94 1.25
N ARG A 259 26.34 1.31 0.93
CA ARG A 259 26.92 0.21 1.69
C ARG A 259 28.38 0.50 1.99
N LEU A 260 28.73 0.48 3.28
CA LEU A 260 30.10 0.52 3.76
C LEU A 260 30.53 -0.88 4.17
N THR A 261 31.54 -1.43 3.54
CA THR A 261 32.11 -2.75 3.83
C THR A 261 33.35 -2.58 4.70
N PHE A 262 33.26 -2.94 5.98
CA PHE A 262 34.37 -2.85 6.93
C PHE A 262 35.29 -4.07 6.85
N THR A 263 34.72 -5.24 6.66
CA THR A 263 35.40 -6.52 6.45
C THR A 263 34.54 -7.38 5.52
N PRO A 264 35.06 -8.46 4.92
CA PRO A 264 34.25 -9.37 4.09
C PRO A 264 32.98 -9.91 4.77
N GLY A 265 32.96 -9.93 6.11
CA GLY A 265 31.81 -10.40 6.89
C GLY A 265 31.02 -9.28 7.58
N THR A 266 31.39 -8.00 7.40
CA THR A 266 30.73 -6.89 8.13
C THR A 266 30.47 -5.71 7.21
N ASN A 267 29.23 -5.33 7.03
CA ASN A 267 28.84 -4.13 6.30
C ASN A 267 27.75 -3.33 7.02
N LEU A 268 27.70 -2.04 6.72
CA LEU A 268 26.68 -1.12 7.16
C LEU A 268 25.96 -0.56 5.92
N GLU A 269 24.68 -0.80 5.82
CA GLU A 269 23.79 -0.21 4.82
C GLU A 269 23.14 1.03 5.43
N LEU A 270 23.14 2.14 4.67
CA LEU A 270 22.47 3.38 5.02
C LEU A 270 21.57 3.79 3.88
N GLN A 271 20.32 4.04 4.20
CA GLN A 271 19.30 4.49 3.24
C GLN A 271 18.59 5.71 3.82
N GLY A 272 18.26 6.66 2.96
CA GLY A 272 17.46 7.81 3.33
C GLY A 272 16.74 8.40 2.13
N GLY A 273 15.60 9.01 2.38
CA GLY A 273 14.84 9.67 1.33
C GLY A 273 14.00 10.81 1.85
N VAL A 274 13.66 11.71 0.94
CA VAL A 274 12.76 12.84 1.16
C VAL A 274 11.77 12.87 0.01
N VAL A 275 10.51 13.09 0.33
CA VAL A 275 9.43 13.35 -0.62
C VAL A 275 8.84 14.71 -0.30
N ASP A 276 8.62 15.53 -1.32
CA ASP A 276 7.98 16.83 -1.19
C ASP A 276 7.08 17.07 -2.42
N GLY A 277 5.85 17.51 -2.19
CA GLY A 277 4.96 17.76 -3.30
C GLY A 277 3.53 18.05 -2.88
N THR A 278 2.64 18.04 -3.86
CA THR A 278 1.23 18.33 -3.67
C THR A 278 0.40 17.28 -4.40
N LYS A 279 -0.60 16.73 -3.73
CA LYS A 279 -1.70 15.97 -4.33
C LYS A 279 -2.85 16.94 -4.56
N TYR A 280 -3.35 16.96 -5.78
CA TYR A 280 -4.44 17.83 -6.14
C TYR A 280 -5.75 17.16 -5.77
N GLU A 281 -6.62 17.94 -5.16
CA GLU A 281 -7.98 17.57 -4.82
C GLU A 281 -8.97 18.33 -5.69
N ASP A 282 -10.24 17.97 -5.63
CA ASP A 282 -11.26 18.64 -6.42
C ASP A 282 -11.42 20.11 -6.02
N LYS A 283 -11.06 21.02 -6.94
CA LYS A 283 -11.13 22.46 -6.76
C LYS A 283 -12.03 23.11 -7.77
N ASP A 284 -12.87 24.03 -7.31
CA ASP A 284 -13.50 24.97 -8.23
C ASP A 284 -12.45 25.93 -8.82
N LYS A 285 -12.48 26.06 -10.12
CA LYS A 285 -11.63 27.01 -10.85
C LYS A 285 -12.12 28.47 -10.73
N SER A 286 -13.25 28.73 -10.02
CA SER A 286 -13.83 30.06 -9.89
C SER A 286 -13.02 31.04 -9.04
N GLY A 287 -12.18 30.50 -8.14
CA GLY A 287 -11.35 31.31 -7.27
C GLY A 287 -12.11 31.97 -6.08
N GLU A 288 -13.35 31.60 -5.80
CA GLU A 288 -14.12 32.04 -4.62
C GLU A 288 -14.08 31.01 -3.51
N LEU A 289 -14.08 31.41 -2.21
CA LEU A 289 -14.19 30.50 -1.05
C LEU A 289 -15.54 29.79 -1.11
N ASN A 290 -15.51 28.59 -1.62
CA ASN A 290 -16.67 27.74 -1.60
C ASN A 290 -16.45 26.70 -0.49
N PRO A 291 -17.33 26.62 0.52
CA PRO A 291 -17.22 25.60 1.55
C PRO A 291 -17.34 24.17 1.02
N LEU A 292 -17.37 24.03 -0.29
CA LEU A 292 -17.53 22.77 -0.98
C LEU A 292 -16.25 22.31 -1.69
N ASP A 293 -15.08 22.91 -1.49
CA ASP A 293 -13.83 22.45 -2.10
C ASP A 293 -13.07 21.47 -1.21
N HIS A 294 -12.48 20.48 -1.84
CA HIS A 294 -11.38 19.73 -1.27
C HIS A 294 -10.07 20.42 -1.64
N PRO A 295 -9.39 21.06 -0.69
CA PRO A 295 -8.11 21.71 -0.97
C PRO A 295 -7.02 20.67 -1.17
N ASP A 296 -5.97 21.07 -1.92
CA ASP A 296 -4.82 20.23 -2.15
C ASP A 296 -4.18 19.75 -0.86
N ILE A 297 -3.60 18.55 -0.90
CA ILE A 297 -2.82 17.98 0.18
C ILE A 297 -1.34 18.24 -0.09
N ASP A 298 -0.71 19.08 0.72
CA ASP A 298 0.74 19.20 0.70
C ASP A 298 1.39 18.05 1.48
N VAL A 299 2.35 17.41 0.84
CA VAL A 299 3.01 16.20 1.32
C VAL A 299 4.47 16.50 1.59
N ARG A 300 4.96 16.10 2.77
CA ARG A 300 6.38 16.11 3.06
C ARG A 300 6.75 14.91 3.91
N ASP A 301 7.45 13.96 3.30
CA ASP A 301 7.87 12.74 3.98
C ASP A 301 9.39 12.64 4.01
N TYR A 302 9.94 12.01 5.05
CA TYR A 302 11.34 11.62 5.06
C TYR A 302 11.53 10.32 5.83
N TYR A 303 12.56 9.58 5.45
CA TYR A 303 13.00 8.42 6.21
C TYR A 303 14.51 8.32 6.27
N LEU A 304 15.00 7.65 7.31
CA LEU A 304 16.38 7.23 7.46
C LEU A 304 16.38 5.80 8.00
N GLN A 305 17.17 4.93 7.39
CA GLN A 305 17.36 3.54 7.79
C GLN A 305 18.83 3.21 7.87
N SER A 306 19.23 2.44 8.85
CA SER A 306 20.55 1.88 9.02
C SER A 306 20.43 0.40 9.31
N LYS A 307 21.23 -0.44 8.63
CA LYS A 307 21.26 -1.89 8.83
C LYS A 307 22.70 -2.36 8.89
N LEU A 308 23.11 -2.84 10.05
CA LEU A 308 24.42 -3.46 10.27
C LEU A 308 24.29 -4.96 10.09
N ASN A 309 25.01 -5.52 9.13
CA ASN A 309 25.10 -6.96 8.90
C ASN A 309 26.46 -7.47 9.36
N HIS A 310 26.47 -8.58 10.08
CA HIS A 310 27.69 -9.24 10.50
C HIS A 310 27.58 -10.76 10.38
N SER A 311 28.56 -11.37 9.73
CA SER A 311 28.71 -12.81 9.60
C SER A 311 29.82 -13.29 10.51
N PHE A 312 29.49 -14.07 11.53
CA PHE A 312 30.48 -14.74 12.38
C PHE A 312 31.14 -15.93 11.64
N SER A 313 30.37 -16.59 10.79
CA SER A 313 30.77 -17.68 9.93
C SER A 313 29.85 -17.78 8.71
N SER A 314 30.06 -18.72 7.81
CA SER A 314 29.14 -19.07 6.73
C SER A 314 27.79 -19.62 7.22
N GLU A 315 27.67 -19.92 8.51
CA GLU A 315 26.48 -20.53 9.10
C GLU A 315 25.82 -19.67 10.17
N HIS A 316 26.43 -18.54 10.56
CA HIS A 316 25.90 -17.70 11.62
C HIS A 316 25.98 -16.21 11.24
N PHE A 317 24.81 -15.57 11.16
CA PHE A 317 24.65 -14.20 10.72
C PHE A 317 23.76 -13.42 11.69
N ILE A 318 24.11 -12.18 11.95
CA ILE A 318 23.21 -11.23 12.63
C ILE A 318 23.00 -10.00 11.77
N HIS A 319 21.82 -9.40 11.90
CA HIS A 319 21.62 -8.01 11.48
C HIS A 319 20.91 -7.20 12.55
N LEU A 320 21.31 -5.93 12.63
CA LEU A 320 20.69 -4.94 13.48
C LEU A 320 20.16 -3.82 12.57
N GLN A 321 18.88 -3.52 12.65
CA GLN A 321 18.23 -2.49 11.85
C GLN A 321 17.61 -1.43 12.75
N ALA A 322 17.77 -0.17 12.36
CA ALA A 322 17.10 0.96 12.97
C ALA A 322 16.55 1.85 11.87
N SER A 323 15.34 2.33 12.02
CA SER A 323 14.74 3.29 11.09
C SER A 323 13.93 4.35 11.81
N VAL A 324 13.86 5.52 11.19
CA VAL A 324 12.91 6.58 11.51
C VAL A 324 12.24 7.03 10.23
N GLU A 325 10.95 7.27 10.31
CA GLU A 325 10.12 7.68 9.21
C GLU A 325 9.13 8.75 9.69
N ASN A 326 8.91 9.75 8.87
CA ASN A 326 7.96 10.80 9.17
C ASN A 326 7.11 11.08 7.93
N PHE A 327 5.81 11.21 8.14
CA PHE A 327 4.82 11.60 7.14
C PHE A 327 4.15 12.88 7.62
N ASP A 328 4.17 13.93 6.81
CA ASP A 328 3.52 15.22 7.08
C ASP A 328 2.51 15.50 5.96
N ARG A 329 1.26 15.64 6.33
CA ARG A 329 0.13 15.96 5.43
C ARG A 329 -0.50 17.23 5.94
N ARG A 330 -0.61 18.22 5.04
CA ARG A 330 -1.19 19.53 5.36
C ARG A 330 -2.37 19.80 4.45
N GLN A 331 -3.50 20.06 5.08
CA GLN A 331 -4.74 20.32 4.38
C GLN A 331 -5.66 21.20 5.24
N GLU A 332 -6.19 22.26 4.66
CA GLU A 332 -7.18 23.13 5.31
C GLU A 332 -8.48 23.07 4.55
N TYR A 333 -9.59 22.80 5.22
CA TYR A 333 -10.93 22.80 4.63
C TYR A 333 -11.68 24.06 4.96
N ALA A 334 -12.49 24.54 4.02
CA ALA A 334 -13.58 25.46 4.32
C ALA A 334 -14.86 24.65 4.61
N ILE A 335 -15.50 24.91 5.73
CA ILE A 335 -16.77 24.27 6.10
C ILE A 335 -17.87 25.31 6.24
N SER A 336 -19.12 24.93 5.96
CA SER A 336 -20.27 25.82 6.16
C SER A 336 -21.30 25.20 7.08
N PHE A 337 -21.93 26.07 7.88
CA PHE A 337 -23.02 25.71 8.74
C PHE A 337 -24.23 26.56 8.42
N PRO A 338 -25.44 25.99 8.20
CA PRO A 338 -26.67 26.76 8.15
C PRO A 338 -26.88 27.57 9.44
N ASP A 339 -27.53 28.70 9.35
CA ASP A 339 -27.88 29.56 10.52
C ASP A 339 -28.52 28.75 11.66
N SER A 340 -29.38 27.79 11.32
CA SER A 340 -29.99 26.87 12.29
C SER A 340 -28.97 26.04 13.08
N THR A 341 -27.89 25.60 12.43
CA THR A 341 -26.78 24.85 13.07
C THR A 341 -25.97 25.77 13.98
N VAL A 342 -25.78 27.03 13.60
CA VAL A 342 -25.07 28.04 14.40
C VAL A 342 -25.72 28.24 15.77
N GLU A 343 -27.05 28.33 15.80
CA GLU A 343 -27.76 28.47 17.08
C GLU A 343 -27.61 27.24 17.99
N CYS A 344 -27.55 26.05 17.41
CA CYS A 344 -27.26 24.84 18.16
C CYS A 344 -25.86 24.89 18.77
N LEU A 345 -24.86 25.26 17.99
CA LEU A 345 -23.49 25.45 18.45
C LEU A 345 -23.41 26.48 19.58
N ARG A 346 -24.11 27.60 19.49
CA ARG A 346 -24.16 28.63 20.52
C ARG A 346 -24.74 28.17 21.83
N ASN A 347 -25.76 27.33 21.76
CA ASN A 347 -26.51 26.86 22.94
C ASN A 347 -25.93 25.56 23.50
N ASN A 348 -24.80 25.05 23.00
CA ASN A 348 -24.28 23.72 23.30
C ASN A 348 -25.32 22.61 23.09
N THR A 349 -26.22 22.82 22.14
CA THR A 349 -27.21 21.82 21.76
C THR A 349 -26.59 20.93 20.70
N PRO A 350 -26.72 19.61 20.80
CA PRO A 350 -26.16 18.70 19.80
C PRO A 350 -26.62 19.04 18.39
N LEU A 351 -25.68 18.93 17.43
CA LEU A 351 -25.88 19.35 16.03
C LEU A 351 -26.92 18.53 15.29
N TYR A 352 -27.21 17.33 15.75
CA TYR A 352 -28.12 16.38 15.09
C TYR A 352 -29.00 15.66 16.12
N GLU A 353 -30.09 16.27 16.49
CA GLU A 353 -31.16 15.56 17.17
C GLU A 353 -32.24 15.17 16.17
N TYR A 354 -32.48 13.87 16.02
CA TYR A 354 -33.60 13.35 15.27
C TYR A 354 -34.57 12.66 16.23
N THR A 355 -35.80 13.14 16.32
CA THR A 355 -36.91 12.36 16.90
C THR A 355 -37.64 11.65 15.77
N TYR A 356 -37.89 10.37 15.98
CA TYR A 356 -38.81 9.62 15.14
C TYR A 356 -40.22 9.88 15.64
N THR A 357 -41.03 10.56 14.84
CA THR A 357 -42.47 10.63 14.99
C THR A 357 -43.11 9.70 13.97
N ALA A 358 -44.37 9.33 14.16
CA ALA A 358 -45.13 8.44 13.26
C ALA A 358 -45.22 8.91 11.78
N GLY A 359 -44.48 9.93 11.39
CA GLY A 359 -44.40 10.50 10.05
C GLY A 359 -43.00 10.77 9.52
N GLY A 360 -41.93 10.40 10.23
CA GLY A 360 -40.55 10.62 9.78
C GLY A 360 -39.62 11.19 10.83
N ARG A 361 -38.33 11.39 10.46
CA ARG A 361 -37.32 12.02 11.32
C ARG A 361 -37.56 13.51 11.45
N GLU A 362 -37.71 14.01 12.65
CA GLU A 362 -37.84 15.43 12.96
C GLU A 362 -36.51 15.94 13.55
N ARG A 363 -35.91 16.95 12.94
CA ARG A 363 -34.73 17.64 13.49
C ARG A 363 -35.12 18.53 14.64
N ARG A 364 -34.57 18.37 15.83
CA ARG A 364 -34.86 19.21 16.99
C ARG A 364 -34.09 20.52 17.01
N CYS A 365 -32.95 20.60 16.35
CA CYS A 365 -32.16 21.82 16.28
C CYS A 365 -32.46 22.61 15.00
N PHE A 366 -33.66 23.18 14.92
CA PHE A 366 -34.06 24.05 13.82
C PHE A 366 -34.84 25.25 14.34
N ILE A 367 -34.10 26.29 14.71
CA ILE A 367 -34.70 27.62 14.71
C ILE A 367 -33.97 28.39 13.60
N SER A 368 -34.40 28.21 12.36
CA SER A 368 -33.94 29.08 11.28
C SER A 368 -34.45 30.48 11.55
N GLN A 369 -33.54 31.38 11.79
CA GLN A 369 -33.85 32.81 11.88
C GLN A 369 -33.75 33.52 10.50
N GLY A 370 -33.40 32.74 9.44
CA GLY A 370 -33.23 33.27 8.09
C GLY A 370 -31.95 34.11 7.93
N GLY A 371 -30.95 33.82 8.76
CA GLY A 371 -29.59 34.37 8.64
C GLY A 371 -28.81 33.76 7.49
N PRO A 372 -27.67 34.36 7.11
CA PRO A 372 -26.74 33.77 6.16
C PRO A 372 -26.04 32.56 6.78
N ASP A 373 -25.57 31.61 5.97
CA ASP A 373 -24.74 30.50 6.43
C ASP A 373 -23.42 31.01 7.06
N ALA A 374 -22.97 30.32 8.08
CA ALA A 374 -21.67 30.54 8.68
C ALA A 374 -20.60 29.72 7.95
N PHE A 375 -19.45 30.33 7.71
CA PHE A 375 -18.28 29.71 7.10
C PHE A 375 -17.11 29.71 8.09
N ALA A 376 -16.34 28.64 8.12
CA ALA A 376 -15.12 28.55 8.88
C ALA A 376 -14.06 27.76 8.10
N VAL A 377 -12.81 28.00 8.43
CA VAL A 377 -11.68 27.16 8.01
C VAL A 377 -11.32 26.21 9.13
N VAL A 378 -11.06 24.95 8.81
CA VAL A 378 -10.64 23.91 9.73
C VAL A 378 -9.35 23.27 9.23
N ASP A 379 -8.52 22.88 10.16
CA ASP A 379 -7.24 22.24 9.93
C ASP A 379 -7.45 20.71 9.93
N ALA A 380 -6.98 20.02 8.90
CA ALA A 380 -6.95 18.57 8.82
C ALA A 380 -5.51 18.02 8.71
N ASP A 381 -4.54 18.82 9.15
CA ASP A 381 -3.15 18.41 9.16
C ASP A 381 -2.93 17.15 10.00
N SER A 382 -2.04 16.28 9.52
CA SER A 382 -1.57 15.10 10.25
C SER A 382 -0.07 14.91 10.08
N GLU A 383 0.60 14.62 11.18
CA GLU A 383 2.02 14.28 11.22
C GLU A 383 2.21 12.95 11.93
N ASP A 384 2.83 11.99 11.26
CA ASP A 384 3.15 10.67 11.79
C ASP A 384 4.65 10.47 11.85
N THR A 385 5.17 10.03 13.00
CA THR A 385 6.57 9.61 13.13
C THR A 385 6.64 8.19 13.64
N ARG A 386 7.35 7.32 12.92
CA ARG A 386 7.63 5.93 13.30
C ARG A 386 9.11 5.75 13.58
N ILE A 387 9.42 5.09 14.67
CA ILE A 387 10.77 4.65 15.03
C ILE A 387 10.73 3.14 15.20
N GLU A 388 11.55 2.42 14.45
CA GLU A 388 11.66 0.96 14.54
C GLU A 388 13.10 0.54 14.84
N LEU A 389 13.24 -0.47 15.71
CA LEU A 389 14.49 -1.15 16.02
C LEU A 389 14.26 -2.64 15.89
N GLU A 390 15.13 -3.36 15.19
CA GLU A 390 15.06 -4.81 15.05
C GLU A 390 16.44 -5.43 15.13
N ALA A 391 16.53 -6.56 15.81
CA ALA A 391 17.68 -7.43 15.83
C ALA A 391 17.24 -8.83 15.37
N GLN A 392 17.95 -9.42 14.42
CA GLN A 392 17.72 -10.77 13.95
C GLN A 392 19.01 -11.58 13.98
N ASP A 393 18.89 -12.82 14.42
CA ASP A 393 19.93 -13.85 14.39
C ASP A 393 19.49 -14.97 13.45
N THR A 394 20.39 -15.42 12.58
CA THR A 394 20.18 -16.51 11.64
C THR A 394 21.27 -17.54 11.83
N LEU A 395 20.89 -18.74 12.23
CA LEU A 395 21.81 -19.84 12.52
C LEU A 395 21.49 -21.07 11.66
N ILE A 396 22.44 -21.49 10.86
CA ILE A 396 22.42 -22.75 10.12
C ILE A 396 23.11 -23.77 11.00
N VAL A 397 22.32 -24.53 11.79
CA VAL A 397 22.84 -25.52 12.74
C VAL A 397 23.42 -26.73 11.99
N SER A 398 22.79 -27.08 10.87
CA SER A 398 23.21 -28.11 9.94
C SER A 398 22.47 -27.96 8.62
N ASP A 399 22.82 -28.72 7.60
CA ASP A 399 22.10 -28.77 6.31
C ASP A 399 20.59 -29.07 6.48
N SER A 400 20.23 -29.77 7.55
CA SER A 400 18.86 -30.16 7.86
C SER A 400 18.14 -29.23 8.85
N LEU A 401 18.83 -28.32 9.53
CA LEU A 401 18.25 -27.48 10.57
C LEU A 401 18.73 -26.05 10.49
N LYS A 402 17.80 -25.13 10.24
CA LYS A 402 18.05 -23.69 10.24
C LYS A 402 17.09 -22.99 11.20
N LEU A 403 17.59 -21.97 11.85
CA LEU A 403 16.85 -21.16 12.82
C LEU A 403 17.00 -19.68 12.50
N VAL A 404 15.88 -18.96 12.50
CA VAL A 404 15.84 -17.50 12.56
C VAL A 404 15.18 -17.12 13.87
N SER A 405 15.74 -16.18 14.59
CA SER A 405 15.14 -15.60 15.78
C SER A 405 15.42 -14.11 15.85
N GLY A 406 14.55 -13.36 16.51
CA GLY A 406 14.77 -11.93 16.62
C GLY A 406 13.81 -11.25 17.56
N ALA A 407 14.09 -9.96 17.77
CA ALA A 407 13.30 -9.05 18.58
C ALA A 407 13.16 -7.71 17.87
N GLY A 408 12.01 -7.10 18.03
CA GLY A 408 11.72 -5.78 17.47
C GLY A 408 11.01 -4.88 18.46
N PHE A 409 11.24 -3.59 18.30
CA PHE A 409 10.54 -2.55 19.03
C PHE A 409 10.11 -1.46 18.04
N ARG A 410 8.86 -1.00 18.16
CA ARG A 410 8.31 0.10 17.38
C ARG A 410 7.67 1.12 18.30
N LYS A 411 7.86 2.38 17.96
CA LYS A 411 7.16 3.50 18.56
C LYS A 411 6.58 4.37 17.45
N ASP A 412 5.28 4.54 17.50
CA ASP A 412 4.51 5.43 16.64
C ASP A 412 4.12 6.69 17.43
N ILE A 413 4.29 7.85 16.84
CA ILE A 413 3.90 9.15 17.38
C ILE A 413 3.08 9.83 16.30
N PHE A 414 1.88 10.23 16.61
CA PHE A 414 1.00 10.91 15.69
C PHE A 414 0.47 12.21 16.29
N ARG A 415 0.26 13.19 15.42
CA ARG A 415 -0.22 14.53 15.79
C ARG A 415 -1.26 14.97 14.79
N SER A 416 -2.38 15.44 15.28
CA SER A 416 -3.40 16.13 14.50
C SER A 416 -4.31 16.87 15.47
N GLU A 417 -4.64 18.09 15.15
CA GLU A 417 -5.66 18.83 15.92
C GLU A 417 -7.04 18.23 15.68
N THR A 418 -7.33 17.89 14.43
CA THR A 418 -8.63 17.36 14.03
C THR A 418 -8.87 15.94 14.52
N TYR A 419 -7.91 15.03 14.33
CA TYR A 419 -8.12 13.61 14.59
C TYR A 419 -7.88 13.18 16.03
N PHE A 420 -7.01 13.90 16.77
CA PHE A 420 -6.56 13.53 18.12
C PHE A 420 -6.58 14.67 19.14
N ASN A 421 -7.07 15.85 18.75
CA ASN A 421 -6.99 17.05 19.61
C ASN A 421 -5.59 17.29 20.17
N GLY A 422 -4.56 17.00 19.34
CA GLY A 422 -3.17 17.16 19.68
C GLY A 422 -2.28 15.98 19.30
N ARG A 423 -1.87 15.13 20.27
CA ARG A 423 -0.85 14.10 20.06
C ARG A 423 -1.21 12.78 20.72
N GLY A 424 -1.04 11.68 19.96
CA GLY A 424 -1.08 10.30 20.45
C GLY A 424 0.25 9.57 20.26
N ASN A 425 0.38 8.39 20.85
CA ASN A 425 1.51 7.51 20.62
C ASN A 425 1.16 6.05 20.93
N ASN A 426 1.77 5.12 20.17
CA ASN A 426 1.67 3.69 20.36
C ASN A 426 3.05 3.05 20.49
N TYR A 427 3.13 1.96 21.23
CA TYR A 427 4.34 1.15 21.38
C TYR A 427 4.02 -0.31 21.04
N GLN A 428 4.97 -0.96 20.40
CA GLN A 428 4.89 -2.36 20.04
C GLN A 428 6.23 -3.03 20.31
N SER A 429 6.19 -4.21 20.95
CA SER A 429 7.37 -5.04 21.19
C SER A 429 7.07 -6.43 20.67
N ARG A 430 8.00 -7.04 19.96
CA ARG A 430 7.84 -8.36 19.36
C ARG A 430 9.04 -9.26 19.58
N LEU A 431 8.77 -10.57 19.69
CA LEU A 431 9.75 -11.64 19.64
C LEU A 431 9.30 -12.64 18.59
N PHE A 432 10.14 -12.96 17.65
CA PHE A 432 9.81 -13.87 16.58
C PHE A 432 10.84 -14.99 16.42
N GLY A 433 10.40 -16.11 15.89
CA GLY A 433 11.27 -17.21 15.55
C GLY A 433 10.69 -18.08 14.45
N ASN A 434 11.54 -18.65 13.63
CA ASN A 434 11.19 -19.61 12.60
C ASN A 434 12.24 -20.71 12.54
N LEU A 435 11.78 -21.95 12.57
CA LEU A 435 12.57 -23.16 12.46
C LEU A 435 12.29 -23.82 11.12
N GLU A 436 13.33 -24.13 10.35
CA GLU A 436 13.28 -25.00 9.18
C GLU A 436 13.97 -26.31 9.52
N PHE A 437 13.25 -27.42 9.35
CA PHE A 437 13.77 -28.75 9.60
C PHE A 437 13.54 -29.69 8.41
N SER A 438 14.62 -30.11 7.75
CA SER A 438 14.60 -30.96 6.56
C SER A 438 15.25 -32.33 6.90
N PRO A 439 14.52 -33.24 7.58
CA PRO A 439 15.09 -34.55 7.99
C PRO A 439 15.44 -35.43 6.80
N TRP A 440 14.80 -35.24 5.68
CA TRP A 440 15.06 -35.91 4.40
C TRP A 440 15.01 -34.90 3.26
N GLN A 441 15.67 -35.13 2.15
CA GLN A 441 15.74 -34.24 1.01
C GLN A 441 14.39 -33.95 0.37
N TRP A 442 13.39 -34.84 0.57
CA TRP A 442 12.04 -34.75 0.00
C TRP A 442 11.00 -34.10 0.94
N VAL A 443 11.36 -33.74 2.17
CA VAL A 443 10.44 -33.07 3.08
C VAL A 443 11.13 -32.00 3.93
N THR A 444 10.49 -30.86 4.02
CA THR A 444 10.88 -29.76 4.90
C THR A 444 9.69 -29.38 5.77
N PHE A 445 9.89 -29.38 7.07
CA PHE A 445 8.93 -28.82 8.04
C PHE A 445 9.37 -27.42 8.43
N ASN A 446 8.38 -26.52 8.51
CA ASN A 446 8.58 -25.18 9.04
C ASN A 446 7.66 -24.96 10.23
N ALA A 447 8.20 -24.40 11.30
CA ALA A 447 7.43 -23.96 12.47
C ALA A 447 7.90 -22.56 12.85
N GLY A 448 6.99 -21.62 12.86
CA GLY A 448 7.27 -20.23 13.20
C GLY A 448 6.24 -19.65 14.15
N GLY A 449 6.60 -18.58 14.80
CA GLY A 449 5.68 -17.83 15.64
C GLY A 449 6.23 -16.45 15.99
N ASN A 450 5.32 -15.55 16.24
CA ASN A 450 5.60 -14.20 16.72
C ASN A 450 4.76 -13.94 17.97
N TRP A 451 5.43 -13.56 19.05
CA TRP A 451 4.80 -13.03 20.24
C TRP A 451 4.94 -11.51 20.21
N GLU A 452 3.85 -10.82 20.39
CA GLU A 452 3.80 -9.39 20.26
C GLU A 452 2.94 -8.75 21.34
N ARG A 453 3.38 -7.61 21.85
CA ARG A 453 2.63 -6.78 22.80
C ARG A 453 2.49 -5.38 22.24
N THR A 454 1.26 -4.86 22.23
CA THR A 454 0.95 -3.51 21.79
C THR A 454 0.33 -2.68 22.91
N SER A 455 0.50 -1.36 22.83
CA SER A 455 -0.16 -0.43 23.75
C SER A 455 -1.57 -0.05 23.30
N THR A 456 -1.97 -0.35 22.06
CA THR A 456 -3.33 -0.03 21.57
C THR A 456 -4.39 -0.76 22.34
N THR A 457 -4.24 -2.06 22.54
CA THR A 457 -5.14 -2.88 23.36
C THR A 457 -4.59 -3.14 24.75
N GLY A 458 -3.29 -2.97 24.97
CA GLY A 458 -2.60 -3.33 26.22
C GLY A 458 -2.25 -4.81 26.35
N ASP A 459 -2.64 -5.64 25.39
CA ASP A 459 -2.55 -7.09 25.40
C ASP A 459 -1.36 -7.66 24.67
N SER A 460 -1.19 -8.96 24.78
CA SER A 460 -0.14 -9.72 24.11
C SER A 460 -0.74 -10.82 23.25
N TYR A 461 -0.23 -10.97 22.05
CA TYR A 461 -0.74 -11.88 21.04
C TYR A 461 0.33 -12.85 20.58
N PHE A 462 -0.10 -14.03 20.16
CA PHE A 462 0.78 -15.03 19.56
C PHE A 462 0.22 -15.49 18.23
N SER A 463 1.03 -15.33 17.17
CA SER A 463 0.68 -15.70 15.79
C SER A 463 1.54 -16.88 15.34
N PRO A 464 1.03 -18.13 15.39
CA PRO A 464 1.76 -19.31 14.96
C PRO A 464 1.65 -19.57 13.47
N ARG A 465 2.65 -20.28 12.92
CA ARG A 465 2.60 -20.91 11.60
C ARG A 465 3.27 -22.25 11.65
N ALA A 466 2.67 -23.24 10.95
CA ALA A 466 3.25 -24.55 10.71
C ALA A 466 3.07 -24.94 9.25
N ALA A 467 4.11 -25.50 8.63
CA ALA A 467 4.03 -25.97 7.26
C ALA A 467 4.82 -27.26 7.04
N ALA A 468 4.35 -28.05 6.08
CA ALA A 468 5.03 -29.23 5.57
C ALA A 468 5.16 -29.13 4.05
N ASN A 469 6.39 -29.10 3.56
CA ASN A 469 6.71 -29.05 2.13
C ASN A 469 7.25 -30.39 1.68
N PHE A 470 6.57 -31.00 0.71
CA PHE A 470 6.99 -32.25 0.10
C PHE A 470 7.63 -31.92 -1.26
N VAL A 471 8.94 -32.01 -1.32
CA VAL A 471 9.75 -31.72 -2.51
C VAL A 471 9.96 -33.04 -3.26
N VAL A 472 9.25 -33.22 -4.38
CA VAL A 472 9.30 -34.45 -5.19
C VAL A 472 10.66 -34.57 -5.91
N ASN A 473 11.13 -33.42 -6.40
CA ASN A 473 12.48 -33.21 -6.91
C ASN A 473 12.76 -31.70 -6.77
N ASN A 474 13.92 -31.21 -7.15
CA ASN A 474 14.24 -29.80 -6.97
C ASN A 474 13.25 -28.84 -7.65
N ASN A 475 12.46 -29.33 -8.59
CA ASN A 475 11.56 -28.52 -9.42
C ASN A 475 10.11 -28.58 -9.00
N HIS A 476 9.70 -29.49 -8.09
CA HIS A 476 8.31 -29.72 -7.72
C HIS A 476 8.13 -29.80 -6.22
N ALA A 477 7.18 -29.05 -5.70
CA ALA A 477 6.82 -29.08 -4.29
C ALA A 477 5.30 -29.03 -4.07
N LEU A 478 4.83 -29.85 -3.13
CA LEU A 478 3.46 -29.80 -2.59
C LEU A 478 3.56 -29.30 -1.15
N ARG A 479 2.74 -28.32 -0.78
CA ARG A 479 2.79 -27.66 0.53
C ARG A 479 1.44 -27.76 1.24
N PHE A 480 1.50 -27.90 2.55
CA PHE A 480 0.37 -27.76 3.46
C PHE A 480 0.78 -26.71 4.50
N VAL A 481 -0.04 -25.66 4.65
CA VAL A 481 0.27 -24.56 5.56
C VAL A 481 -0.93 -24.31 6.47
N PHE A 482 -0.65 -24.15 7.74
CA PHE A 482 -1.54 -23.61 8.75
C PHE A 482 -0.94 -22.33 9.30
N SER A 483 -1.69 -21.26 9.38
CA SER A 483 -1.26 -20.00 9.97
C SER A 483 -2.41 -19.28 10.67
N GLN A 484 -2.06 -18.57 11.74
CA GLN A 484 -2.93 -17.62 12.40
C GLN A 484 -2.26 -16.27 12.44
N ALA A 485 -3.06 -15.23 12.30
CA ALA A 485 -2.61 -13.86 12.44
C ALA A 485 -3.61 -13.04 13.23
N VAL A 486 -3.10 -11.95 13.80
CA VAL A 486 -3.85 -10.99 14.58
C VAL A 486 -3.63 -9.62 13.96
N ARG A 487 -4.67 -8.80 13.93
CA ARG A 487 -4.59 -7.37 13.69
C ARG A 487 -5.19 -6.63 14.88
N THR A 488 -4.48 -5.67 15.43
CA THR A 488 -5.02 -4.77 16.45
C THR A 488 -5.57 -3.49 15.82
N PRO A 489 -6.53 -2.83 16.46
CA PRO A 489 -6.95 -1.50 16.05
C PRO A 489 -5.77 -0.55 15.88
N ASP A 490 -5.83 0.36 14.94
CA ASP A 490 -4.86 1.45 14.82
C ASP A 490 -5.11 2.57 15.85
N GLY A 491 -4.27 3.61 15.84
CA GLY A 491 -4.38 4.69 16.82
C GLY A 491 -5.66 5.50 16.68
N PHE A 492 -6.19 5.61 15.47
CA PHE A 492 -7.41 6.34 15.20
C PHE A 492 -8.66 5.51 15.49
N GLU A 493 -8.66 4.22 15.17
CA GLU A 493 -9.75 3.31 15.56
C GLU A 493 -9.91 3.23 17.07
N GLN A 494 -8.79 3.14 17.80
CA GLN A 494 -8.81 2.90 19.25
C GLN A 494 -9.08 4.13 20.09
N SER A 495 -8.61 5.30 19.70
CA SER A 495 -8.64 6.50 20.54
C SER A 495 -8.86 7.77 19.71
N PRO A 496 -9.96 7.87 18.98
CA PRO A 496 -10.28 9.08 18.26
C PRO A 496 -10.65 10.21 19.22
N ASP A 497 -10.19 11.40 18.90
CA ASP A 497 -10.74 12.64 19.47
C ASP A 497 -10.96 13.61 18.30
N TRP A 498 -11.86 13.21 17.40
CA TRP A 498 -12.13 13.95 16.18
C TRP A 498 -12.97 15.19 16.47
N GLY A 499 -12.49 16.32 16.02
CA GLY A 499 -13.21 17.58 16.12
C GLY A 499 -12.57 18.65 15.25
N TYR A 500 -13.38 19.60 14.83
CA TYR A 500 -12.95 20.71 14.02
C TYR A 500 -12.87 22.00 14.85
N THR A 501 -11.71 22.64 14.92
CA THR A 501 -11.56 23.99 15.48
C THR A 501 -11.87 25.02 14.41
N LEU A 502 -12.91 25.82 14.61
CA LEU A 502 -13.38 26.82 13.68
C LEU A 502 -12.44 28.03 13.65
N ARG A 503 -11.93 28.40 12.47
CA ARG A 503 -11.06 29.55 12.25
C ARG A 503 -11.58 30.41 11.12
N ASN A 504 -11.25 31.70 11.14
CA ASN A 504 -11.68 32.65 10.10
C ASN A 504 -13.19 32.66 9.87
N VAL A 505 -13.95 32.60 10.97
CA VAL A 505 -15.42 32.50 10.93
C VAL A 505 -16.05 33.70 10.25
N ARG A 506 -16.94 33.47 9.32
CA ARG A 506 -17.66 34.50 8.55
C ARG A 506 -19.14 34.15 8.41
N PRO A 507 -20.02 35.12 8.24
CA PRO A 507 -19.80 36.57 8.40
C PRO A 507 -19.54 36.95 9.86
N ALA A 508 -19.14 38.23 10.08
CA ALA A 508 -18.73 38.70 11.42
C ALA A 508 -19.80 38.57 12.53
N ILE A 509 -21.05 38.39 12.18
CA ILE A 509 -22.16 38.10 13.11
C ILE A 509 -21.95 36.75 13.86
N TYR A 510 -21.11 35.87 13.32
CA TYR A 510 -20.77 34.57 13.89
C TYR A 510 -19.36 34.50 14.47
N SER A 511 -18.70 35.66 14.66
CA SER A 511 -17.34 35.72 15.22
C SER A 511 -17.19 35.14 16.63
N ASP A 512 -18.28 34.95 17.34
CA ASP A 512 -18.33 34.27 18.63
C ASP A 512 -18.02 32.76 18.55
N LEU A 513 -18.09 32.18 17.35
CA LEU A 513 -17.68 30.79 17.09
C LEU A 513 -16.17 30.63 16.78
N GLU A 514 -15.44 31.76 16.64
CA GLU A 514 -13.99 31.71 16.37
C GLU A 514 -13.24 30.98 17.48
N GLY A 515 -12.42 29.98 17.10
CA GLY A 515 -11.67 29.14 18.03
C GLY A 515 -12.50 28.05 18.75
N ARG A 516 -13.78 27.95 18.46
CA ARG A 516 -14.62 26.87 19.01
C ARG A 516 -14.27 25.56 18.33
N ARG A 517 -14.10 24.49 19.13
CA ARG A 517 -13.97 23.14 18.63
C ARG A 517 -15.34 22.45 18.58
N VAL A 518 -15.68 21.88 17.44
CA VAL A 518 -16.88 21.05 17.23
C VAL A 518 -16.43 19.60 17.21
N THR A 519 -16.92 18.81 18.14
CA THR A 519 -16.49 17.41 18.33
C THR A 519 -17.59 16.42 17.92
N ILE A 520 -17.21 15.14 17.84
CA ILE A 520 -18.16 14.05 17.66
C ILE A 520 -19.16 14.00 18.83
N GLU A 521 -18.70 14.26 20.07
CA GLU A 521 -19.57 14.28 21.23
C GLU A 521 -20.66 15.35 21.12
N ASP A 522 -20.34 16.52 20.56
CA ASP A 522 -21.34 17.56 20.29
C ASP A 522 -22.40 17.09 19.30
N ALA A 523 -22.02 16.21 18.37
CA ALA A 523 -22.90 15.63 17.39
C ALA A 523 -23.67 14.40 17.90
N ALA A 524 -23.09 13.70 18.87
CA ALA A 524 -23.47 12.35 19.27
C ALA A 524 -24.40 12.24 20.47
N GLN A 525 -24.33 13.19 21.42
CA GLN A 525 -24.98 13.06 22.73
C GLN A 525 -26.50 12.81 22.72
N GLU A 526 -27.15 12.92 21.58
CA GLU A 526 -28.60 12.77 21.50
C GLU A 526 -29.11 11.70 20.53
N THR A 527 -28.28 11.12 19.70
CA THR A 527 -28.79 10.09 18.77
C THR A 527 -28.90 8.70 19.39
N GLY A 528 -28.30 8.48 20.55
CA GLY A 528 -28.29 7.16 21.21
C GLY A 528 -27.49 6.09 20.40
N ILE A 529 -26.88 6.49 19.29
CA ILE A 529 -26.18 5.62 18.34
C ILE A 529 -24.68 5.59 18.61
N LEU A 530 -24.13 6.56 19.37
CA LEU A 530 -22.71 6.64 19.64
C LEU A 530 -22.37 6.08 21.01
N THR A 531 -22.00 4.83 21.03
CA THR A 531 -20.97 4.37 21.94
C THR A 531 -19.63 4.58 21.23
N LEU A 532 -18.87 5.59 21.66
CA LEU A 532 -17.42 5.57 21.46
C LEU A 532 -16.94 4.31 22.19
N SER A 533 -16.87 3.20 21.48
CA SER A 533 -16.34 1.97 22.05
C SER A 533 -14.82 2.13 22.08
N ASN A 534 -14.30 2.54 23.21
CA ASN A 534 -12.87 2.46 23.51
C ASN A 534 -12.42 1.01 23.77
N ASP A 535 -13.30 0.04 23.56
CA ASP A 535 -13.11 -1.37 23.88
C ASP A 535 -12.98 -2.24 22.64
N LEU A 536 -12.38 -1.70 21.56
CA LEU A 536 -12.08 -2.52 20.37
C LEU A 536 -11.03 -3.58 20.72
N GLU A 537 -11.35 -4.81 20.34
CA GLU A 537 -10.48 -5.98 20.44
C GLU A 537 -9.71 -6.20 19.13
N GLU A 538 -8.88 -7.23 19.10
CA GLU A 538 -8.17 -7.64 17.91
C GLU A 538 -9.08 -8.34 16.91
N GLU A 539 -8.74 -8.21 15.63
CA GLU A 539 -9.24 -9.09 14.57
C GLU A 539 -8.36 -10.32 14.46
N THR A 540 -8.95 -11.47 14.19
CA THR A 540 -8.20 -12.72 14.03
C THR A 540 -8.48 -13.39 12.69
N ILE A 541 -7.46 -14.06 12.12
CA ILE A 541 -7.60 -14.91 10.94
C ILE A 541 -6.95 -16.26 11.21
N THR A 542 -7.65 -17.34 10.85
CA THR A 542 -7.11 -18.68 10.78
C THR A 542 -7.15 -19.18 9.35
N SER A 543 -5.99 -19.53 8.80
CA SER A 543 -5.83 -19.91 7.40
C SER A 543 -5.31 -21.32 7.25
N HIS A 544 -5.90 -22.06 6.30
CA HIS A 544 -5.45 -23.35 5.84
C HIS A 544 -5.18 -23.27 4.33
N GLU A 545 -3.97 -23.66 3.94
CA GLU A 545 -3.52 -23.63 2.56
C GLU A 545 -3.02 -25.00 2.11
N ILE A 546 -3.36 -25.36 0.88
CA ILE A 546 -2.69 -26.40 0.11
C ILE A 546 -2.18 -25.77 -1.18
N SER A 547 -0.90 -25.93 -1.51
CA SER A 547 -0.35 -25.37 -2.73
C SER A 547 0.65 -26.30 -3.39
N TYR A 548 0.68 -26.22 -4.72
CA TYR A 548 1.65 -26.92 -5.56
C TYR A 548 2.45 -25.90 -6.36
N PHE A 549 3.75 -26.07 -6.38
CA PHE A 549 4.66 -25.35 -7.29
C PHE A 549 5.43 -26.36 -8.13
N GLY A 550 5.54 -26.12 -9.43
CA GLY A 550 6.27 -26.97 -10.37
C GLY A 550 6.94 -26.19 -11.49
N GLN A 551 8.16 -26.57 -11.82
CA GLN A 551 8.88 -26.15 -13.01
C GLN A 551 9.08 -27.33 -13.95
N PHE A 552 8.68 -27.17 -15.19
CA PHE A 552 8.70 -28.18 -16.24
C PHE A 552 9.65 -27.72 -17.36
N PRO A 553 10.90 -28.19 -17.37
CA PRO A 553 11.79 -27.95 -18.47
C PRO A 553 11.25 -28.60 -19.76
N LEU A 554 11.11 -27.81 -20.81
CA LEU A 554 10.77 -28.24 -22.16
C LEU A 554 12.00 -28.03 -23.04
N ASP A 555 12.05 -28.59 -24.26
CA ASP A 555 13.25 -28.55 -25.11
C ASP A 555 13.90 -27.15 -25.27
N GLN A 556 13.08 -26.11 -25.42
CA GLN A 556 13.53 -24.73 -25.58
C GLN A 556 12.75 -23.74 -24.69
N ALA A 557 12.03 -24.26 -23.68
CA ALA A 557 11.21 -23.44 -22.83
C ALA A 557 11.21 -23.93 -21.39
N LEU A 558 10.89 -23.04 -20.45
CA LEU A 558 10.58 -23.38 -19.07
C LEU A 558 9.14 -23.00 -18.77
N PHE A 559 8.32 -24.00 -18.44
CA PHE A 559 6.97 -23.77 -17.92
C PHE A 559 7.01 -23.82 -16.39
N SER A 560 6.54 -22.77 -15.73
CA SER A 560 6.37 -22.73 -14.27
C SER A 560 4.89 -22.58 -13.94
N LEU A 561 4.45 -23.31 -12.91
CA LEU A 561 3.06 -23.29 -12.45
C LEU A 561 3.02 -23.29 -10.93
N GLU A 562 2.25 -22.39 -10.34
CA GLU A 562 1.85 -22.44 -8.94
C GLU A 562 0.32 -22.47 -8.86
N VAL A 563 -0.23 -23.39 -8.07
CA VAL A 563 -1.66 -23.47 -7.76
C VAL A 563 -1.79 -23.49 -6.25
N ARG A 564 -2.65 -22.62 -5.72
CA ARG A 564 -2.97 -22.51 -4.29
C ARG A 564 -4.47 -22.69 -4.10
N GLY A 565 -4.87 -23.52 -3.15
CA GLY A 565 -6.22 -23.54 -2.60
C GLY A 565 -6.18 -23.11 -1.15
N PHE A 566 -7.16 -22.34 -0.68
CA PHE A 566 -7.17 -21.80 0.68
C PHE A 566 -8.59 -21.79 1.28
N ARG A 567 -8.61 -21.78 2.60
CA ARG A 567 -9.77 -21.45 3.43
C ARG A 567 -9.33 -20.61 4.59
N ASP A 568 -9.91 -19.42 4.71
CA ASP A 568 -9.63 -18.42 5.71
C ASP A 568 -10.88 -18.13 6.53
N GLU A 569 -10.74 -18.14 7.85
CA GLU A 569 -11.79 -17.81 8.81
C GLU A 569 -11.36 -16.54 9.55
N LEU A 570 -12.07 -15.43 9.28
CA LEU A 570 -11.82 -14.12 9.89
C LEU A 570 -12.89 -13.86 10.94
N ARG A 571 -12.47 -13.51 12.15
CA ARG A 571 -13.37 -13.30 13.29
C ARG A 571 -13.07 -11.97 13.95
N ASP A 572 -14.10 -11.45 14.62
CA ASP A 572 -14.03 -10.21 15.39
C ASP A 572 -13.59 -9.02 14.52
N MET A 573 -14.05 -9.02 13.26
CA MET A 573 -13.69 -8.00 12.29
C MET A 573 -14.28 -6.66 12.69
N ILE A 574 -13.43 -5.63 12.70
CA ILE A 574 -13.84 -4.27 12.97
C ILE A 574 -14.57 -3.73 11.75
N SER A 575 -15.82 -3.36 11.93
CA SER A 575 -16.62 -2.67 10.93
C SER A 575 -17.33 -1.46 11.53
N GLY A 576 -17.96 -0.66 10.68
CA GLY A 576 -18.69 0.53 11.11
C GLY A 576 -18.18 1.79 10.41
N VAL A 577 -18.65 2.93 10.86
CA VAL A 577 -18.42 4.22 10.22
C VAL A 577 -17.59 5.11 11.13
N ILE A 578 -16.57 5.74 10.53
CA ILE A 578 -15.79 6.81 11.16
C ILE A 578 -16.16 8.12 10.50
N GLN A 579 -17.02 8.89 11.14
CA GLN A 579 -17.41 10.23 10.67
C GLN A 579 -17.59 11.16 11.85
N LEU A 580 -17.51 12.47 11.64
CA LEU A 580 -17.79 13.46 12.69
C LEU A 580 -19.18 13.31 13.32
N LYS A 581 -20.11 12.70 12.60
CA LYS A 581 -21.50 12.49 13.04
C LYS A 581 -21.77 11.11 13.61
N GLU A 582 -20.99 10.13 13.23
CA GLU A 582 -21.23 8.72 13.50
C GLU A 582 -19.90 8.01 13.73
N TRP A 583 -19.80 7.38 14.89
CA TRP A 583 -18.67 6.53 15.23
C TRP A 583 -19.21 5.20 15.73
N THR A 584 -19.25 4.21 14.87
CA THR A 584 -19.90 2.93 15.17
C THR A 584 -18.96 1.75 15.02
N LEU A 585 -17.64 1.98 15.20
CA LEU A 585 -16.67 0.89 15.10
C LEU A 585 -16.87 -0.13 16.22
N GLU A 586 -17.05 -1.37 15.84
CA GLU A 586 -17.18 -2.52 16.73
C GLU A 586 -16.59 -3.78 16.10
N ASN A 587 -16.17 -4.73 16.91
CA ASN A 587 -15.80 -6.08 16.47
C ASN A 587 -17.07 -6.92 16.26
N ASN A 588 -17.82 -6.63 15.20
CA ASN A 588 -19.20 -7.10 15.02
C ASN A 588 -19.47 -7.84 13.71
N VAL A 589 -18.41 -8.21 12.97
CA VAL A 589 -18.53 -8.94 11.70
C VAL A 589 -17.61 -10.15 11.68
N ALA A 590 -18.07 -11.25 11.09
CA ALA A 590 -17.25 -12.40 10.74
C ALA A 590 -17.28 -12.64 9.23
N VAL A 591 -16.19 -13.18 8.70
CA VAL A 591 -15.99 -13.46 7.28
C VAL A 591 -15.40 -14.84 7.12
N ASP A 592 -15.97 -15.66 6.25
CA ASP A 592 -15.38 -16.90 5.75
C ASP A 592 -15.03 -16.73 4.28
N GLN A 593 -13.79 -17.04 3.95
CA GLN A 593 -13.26 -16.97 2.58
C GLN A 593 -12.73 -18.34 2.18
N LYS A 594 -12.97 -18.73 0.94
CA LYS A 594 -12.37 -19.90 0.31
C LYS A 594 -12.15 -19.63 -1.18
N GLY A 595 -11.12 -20.25 -1.72
CA GLY A 595 -10.85 -20.02 -3.13
C GLY A 595 -9.63 -20.76 -3.63
N PHE A 596 -9.27 -20.41 -4.84
CA PHE A 596 -8.02 -20.90 -5.43
C PHE A 596 -7.35 -19.82 -6.28
N GLU A 597 -6.05 -19.95 -6.41
CA GLU A 597 -5.21 -19.04 -7.16
C GLU A 597 -4.26 -19.82 -8.07
N VAL A 598 -4.01 -19.27 -9.24
CA VAL A 598 -3.10 -19.85 -10.23
C VAL A 598 -2.14 -18.78 -10.71
N GLU A 599 -0.87 -19.12 -10.75
CA GLU A 599 0.18 -18.34 -11.39
C GLU A 599 0.94 -19.25 -12.36
N ALA A 600 1.05 -18.86 -13.61
CA ALA A 600 1.73 -19.62 -14.64
C ALA A 600 2.66 -18.71 -15.44
N SER A 601 3.81 -19.24 -15.83
CA SER A 601 4.71 -18.59 -16.77
C SER A 601 5.31 -19.58 -17.75
N LEU A 602 5.52 -19.11 -18.96
CA LEU A 602 6.18 -19.88 -20.02
C LEU A 602 7.26 -18.99 -20.63
N ASP A 603 8.51 -19.39 -20.41
CA ASP A 603 9.70 -18.65 -20.81
C ASP A 603 10.46 -19.42 -21.89
N PHE A 604 10.63 -18.81 -23.06
CA PHE A 604 11.51 -19.27 -24.12
C PHE A 604 12.42 -18.14 -24.61
N PRO A 605 13.49 -18.45 -25.33
CA PRO A 605 14.41 -17.43 -25.80
C PRO A 605 13.71 -16.26 -26.52
N GLY A 606 13.76 -15.08 -25.89
CA GLY A 606 13.14 -13.86 -26.41
C GLY A 606 11.62 -13.74 -26.23
N THR A 607 10.98 -14.66 -25.50
CA THR A 607 9.50 -14.59 -25.25
C THR A 607 9.15 -15.02 -23.83
N LEU A 608 8.46 -14.18 -23.09
CA LEU A 608 7.87 -14.51 -21.81
C LEU A 608 6.35 -14.37 -21.89
N LEU A 609 5.64 -15.44 -21.51
CA LEU A 609 4.20 -15.41 -21.24
C LEU A 609 3.96 -15.57 -19.76
N ARG A 610 3.08 -14.78 -19.18
CA ARG A 610 2.68 -14.88 -17.78
C ARG A 610 1.17 -14.77 -17.65
N ALA A 611 0.60 -15.56 -16.75
CA ALA A 611 -0.82 -15.55 -16.40
C ALA A 611 -1.00 -15.60 -14.90
N SER A 612 -1.92 -14.84 -14.38
CA SER A 612 -2.39 -14.93 -13.00
C SER A 612 -3.91 -15.00 -12.97
N TYR A 613 -4.45 -15.76 -12.01
CA TYR A 613 -5.89 -15.85 -11.80
C TYR A 613 -6.22 -16.15 -10.35
N GLY A 614 -7.18 -15.44 -9.80
CA GLY A 614 -7.74 -15.65 -8.47
C GLY A 614 -9.25 -15.87 -8.53
N TYR A 615 -9.73 -16.83 -7.76
CA TYR A 615 -11.13 -17.04 -7.47
C TYR A 615 -11.35 -16.98 -5.96
N LEU A 616 -12.31 -16.14 -5.55
CA LEU A 616 -12.70 -15.94 -4.16
C LEU A 616 -14.20 -16.16 -4.00
N ASP A 617 -14.58 -16.98 -3.05
CA ASP A 617 -15.94 -17.12 -2.54
C ASP A 617 -15.93 -16.65 -1.09
N GLN A 618 -16.69 -15.58 -0.80
CA GLN A 618 -16.75 -14.92 0.50
C GLN A 618 -18.17 -14.92 1.03
N GLU A 619 -18.30 -15.26 2.31
CA GLU A 619 -19.53 -15.14 3.09
C GLU A 619 -19.26 -14.24 4.28
N THR A 620 -20.10 -13.23 4.49
CA THR A 620 -19.96 -12.23 5.55
C THR A 620 -21.25 -12.16 6.35
N TRP A 621 -21.15 -12.09 7.66
CA TRP A 621 -22.34 -11.97 8.53
C TRP A 621 -22.06 -11.14 9.77
N TYR A 622 -23.11 -10.47 10.23
CA TYR A 622 -23.10 -9.66 11.43
C TYR A 622 -23.11 -10.55 12.68
N THR A 623 -22.23 -10.28 13.64
CA THR A 623 -22.07 -11.03 14.91
C THR A 623 -22.35 -10.17 16.14
N GLY A 624 -22.57 -8.86 15.98
CA GLY A 624 -22.81 -7.93 17.07
C GLY A 624 -24.20 -8.07 17.73
N ALA A 625 -24.46 -7.23 18.71
CA ALA A 625 -25.76 -7.12 19.31
C ALA A 625 -26.79 -6.63 18.27
N PRO A 626 -28.08 -7.09 18.35
CA PRO A 626 -29.08 -6.63 17.41
C PRO A 626 -29.23 -5.11 17.44
N ILE A 627 -29.03 -4.46 16.27
CA ILE A 627 -29.33 -3.04 16.10
C ILE A 627 -30.83 -2.89 16.01
N LEU A 628 -31.41 -2.10 16.88
CA LEU A 628 -32.87 -1.98 17.00
C LEU A 628 -33.36 -0.63 16.45
N GLU A 629 -34.50 -0.68 15.77
CA GLU A 629 -35.30 0.50 15.47
C GLU A 629 -35.96 1.06 16.72
N SER A 630 -36.47 2.27 16.63
CA SER A 630 -37.14 2.93 17.75
C SER A 630 -38.40 2.18 18.29
N ASP A 631 -38.98 1.28 17.51
CA ASP A 631 -40.10 0.42 17.85
C ASP A 631 -39.69 -0.93 18.45
N GLY A 632 -38.36 -1.19 18.58
CA GLY A 632 -37.80 -2.41 19.13
C GLY A 632 -37.65 -3.55 18.10
N THR A 633 -37.95 -3.32 16.84
CA THR A 633 -37.66 -4.28 15.75
C THR A 633 -36.18 -4.22 15.34
N VAL A 634 -35.66 -5.32 14.82
CA VAL A 634 -34.29 -5.36 14.35
C VAL A 634 -34.13 -4.54 13.05
N ASN A 635 -33.15 -3.64 13.02
CA ASN A 635 -32.75 -2.91 11.81
C ASN A 635 -31.83 -3.77 10.96
N GLU A 636 -32.40 -4.64 10.13
CA GLU A 636 -31.64 -5.53 9.24
C GLU A 636 -30.83 -4.74 8.19
N ASN A 637 -31.26 -3.55 7.81
CA ASN A 637 -30.54 -2.72 6.84
C ASN A 637 -29.23 -2.21 7.43
N GLU A 638 -29.25 -1.78 8.68
CA GLU A 638 -28.03 -1.30 9.35
C GLU A 638 -27.04 -2.44 9.58
N GLN A 639 -27.51 -3.62 10.02
CA GLN A 639 -26.67 -4.79 10.17
C GLN A 639 -26.05 -5.23 8.82
N ARG A 640 -26.84 -5.20 7.76
CA ARG A 640 -26.33 -5.48 6.40
C ARG A 640 -25.31 -4.45 5.96
N TYR A 641 -25.50 -3.19 6.27
CA TYR A 641 -24.54 -2.13 5.96
C TYR A 641 -23.15 -2.41 6.59
N MET A 642 -23.11 -2.89 7.85
CA MET A 642 -21.86 -3.26 8.51
C MET A 642 -21.12 -4.40 7.77
N THR A 643 -21.85 -5.38 7.25
CA THR A 643 -21.23 -6.46 6.46
C THR A 643 -20.79 -5.98 5.06
N GLU A 644 -21.61 -5.16 4.40
CA GLU A 644 -21.32 -4.60 3.09
C GLU A 644 -20.03 -3.77 3.08
N LEU A 645 -19.66 -3.11 4.19
CA LEU A 645 -18.40 -2.38 4.31
C LEU A 645 -17.18 -3.27 4.11
N LEU A 646 -17.23 -4.54 4.57
CA LEU A 646 -16.14 -5.51 4.41
C LEU A 646 -16.21 -6.30 3.09
N GLU A 647 -17.29 -6.15 2.33
CA GLU A 647 -17.48 -6.80 1.03
C GLU A 647 -17.02 -5.92 -0.14
N ARG A 648 -16.93 -4.62 0.06
CA ARG A 648 -16.75 -3.62 -1.03
C ARG A 648 -15.58 -3.87 -1.94
N MET A 649 -14.48 -4.41 -1.42
CA MET A 649 -13.26 -4.68 -2.18
C MET A 649 -13.07 -6.16 -2.50
N SER A 650 -14.08 -7.00 -2.24
CA SER A 650 -14.05 -8.41 -2.58
C SER A 650 -14.48 -8.63 -4.02
N VAL A 651 -13.62 -9.24 -4.80
CA VAL A 651 -13.94 -9.61 -6.18
C VAL A 651 -13.90 -11.13 -6.33
N ARG A 652 -14.90 -11.69 -6.99
CA ARG A 652 -15.00 -13.15 -7.19
C ARG A 652 -13.95 -13.66 -8.16
N HIS A 653 -13.65 -12.90 -9.21
CA HIS A 653 -12.68 -13.27 -10.24
C HIS A 653 -11.75 -12.10 -10.53
N SER A 654 -10.46 -12.34 -10.46
CA SER A 654 -9.43 -11.37 -10.86
C SER A 654 -8.30 -12.08 -11.61
N GLY A 655 -7.57 -11.34 -12.44
CA GLY A 655 -6.43 -11.93 -13.10
C GLY A 655 -5.73 -11.02 -14.10
N SER A 656 -4.64 -11.55 -14.65
CA SER A 656 -3.85 -10.89 -15.68
C SER A 656 -3.27 -11.89 -16.68
N LEU A 657 -3.06 -11.40 -17.90
CA LEU A 657 -2.29 -12.07 -18.94
C LEU A 657 -1.26 -11.10 -19.47
N ALA A 658 0.00 -11.50 -19.55
CA ALA A 658 1.07 -10.67 -20.06
C ALA A 658 1.94 -11.45 -21.05
N ILE A 659 2.44 -10.74 -22.05
CA ILE A 659 3.41 -11.22 -23.04
C ILE A 659 4.52 -10.20 -23.22
N ILE A 660 5.74 -10.67 -23.27
CA ILE A 660 6.91 -9.88 -23.65
C ILE A 660 7.61 -10.63 -24.78
N GLN A 661 7.91 -9.95 -25.86
CA GLN A 661 8.51 -10.51 -27.05
C GLN A 661 9.69 -9.66 -27.53
N ASP A 662 10.87 -10.26 -27.59
CA ASP A 662 11.99 -9.66 -28.29
C ASP A 662 11.78 -9.75 -29.81
N LEU A 663 12.00 -8.62 -30.48
CA LEU A 663 11.83 -8.51 -31.92
C LEU A 663 13.17 -8.20 -32.58
N PRO A 664 13.34 -8.48 -33.91
CA PRO A 664 14.54 -8.16 -34.61
C PRO A 664 14.96 -6.70 -34.51
N ALA A 665 16.26 -6.45 -34.72
CA ALA A 665 16.87 -5.11 -34.73
C ALA A 665 16.77 -4.36 -33.37
N GLY A 666 16.71 -5.06 -32.25
CA GLY A 666 16.65 -4.47 -30.90
C GLY A 666 15.32 -3.80 -30.54
N PHE A 667 14.23 -4.24 -31.16
CA PHE A 667 12.91 -3.92 -30.69
C PHE A 667 12.45 -4.94 -29.67
N LYS A 668 11.60 -4.51 -28.73
CA LYS A 668 10.88 -5.35 -27.77
C LYS A 668 9.43 -4.87 -27.73
N TRP A 669 8.50 -5.82 -27.81
CA TRP A 669 7.08 -5.55 -27.66
C TRP A 669 6.53 -6.25 -26.44
N SER A 670 5.63 -5.58 -25.73
CA SER A 670 4.87 -6.20 -24.63
C SER A 670 3.40 -5.84 -24.70
N GLY A 671 2.59 -6.75 -24.19
CA GLY A 671 1.15 -6.57 -24.01
C GLY A 671 0.72 -7.17 -22.68
N ALA A 672 -0.21 -6.53 -22.00
CA ALA A 672 -0.82 -7.04 -20.78
C ALA A 672 -2.33 -6.78 -20.78
N PHE A 673 -3.09 -7.73 -20.28
CA PHE A 673 -4.52 -7.61 -20.07
C PHE A 673 -4.82 -7.91 -18.62
N TYR A 674 -5.58 -7.02 -17.98
CA TYR A 674 -5.97 -7.10 -16.57
C TYR A 674 -7.49 -7.10 -16.48
N TRP A 675 -8.04 -7.89 -15.55
CA TRP A 675 -9.46 -7.90 -15.28
C TRP A 675 -9.75 -8.19 -13.81
N ALA A 676 -10.87 -7.67 -13.33
CA ALA A 676 -11.46 -8.00 -12.04
C ALA A 676 -12.99 -7.86 -12.14
N ASP A 677 -13.73 -8.82 -11.60
CA ASP A 677 -15.16 -8.68 -11.40
C ASP A 677 -15.37 -7.81 -10.14
N GLU A 678 -16.07 -6.72 -10.29
CA GLU A 678 -16.31 -5.79 -9.20
C GLU A 678 -17.73 -5.86 -8.67
N PHE A 679 -17.94 -5.17 -7.54
CA PHE A 679 -19.21 -5.16 -6.85
C PHE A 679 -20.34 -4.59 -7.74
N ASN A 680 -20.06 -3.54 -8.51
CA ASN A 680 -21.04 -2.90 -9.41
C ASN A 680 -20.65 -2.98 -10.88
N THR A 681 -19.37 -2.97 -11.20
CA THR A 681 -18.86 -2.91 -12.58
C THR A 681 -17.62 -3.78 -12.73
N ARG A 682 -17.28 -4.11 -13.96
CA ARG A 682 -16.14 -4.95 -14.28
C ARG A 682 -14.97 -4.11 -14.73
N PHE A 683 -13.83 -4.29 -14.07
CA PHE A 683 -12.58 -3.69 -14.54
C PHE A 683 -11.97 -4.53 -15.66
N GLU A 684 -11.65 -3.90 -16.79
CA GLU A 684 -10.92 -4.52 -17.90
C GLU A 684 -9.99 -3.48 -18.55
N ARG A 685 -8.68 -3.77 -18.60
CA ARG A 685 -7.69 -2.89 -19.23
C ARG A 685 -6.68 -3.67 -20.05
N PHE A 686 -6.33 -3.14 -21.21
CA PHE A 686 -5.28 -3.64 -22.07
C PHE A 686 -4.16 -2.61 -22.18
N ASP A 687 -2.94 -3.03 -21.84
CA ASP A 687 -1.74 -2.21 -21.95
C ASP A 687 -0.83 -2.78 -23.05
N THR A 688 -0.17 -1.91 -23.82
CA THR A 688 0.83 -2.34 -24.79
C THR A 688 2.00 -1.35 -24.85
N ARG A 689 3.20 -1.87 -25.07
CA ARG A 689 4.43 -1.10 -25.15
C ARG A 689 5.33 -1.63 -26.25
N LEU A 690 5.90 -0.71 -27.04
CA LEU A 690 6.94 -0.99 -28.04
C LEU A 690 8.19 -0.20 -27.69
N VAL A 691 9.30 -0.88 -27.49
CA VAL A 691 10.59 -0.31 -27.12
C VAL A 691 11.59 -0.54 -28.23
N LYS A 692 12.38 0.47 -28.55
CA LYS A 692 13.61 0.37 -29.35
C LYS A 692 14.82 0.54 -28.44
N GLN A 693 15.60 -0.51 -28.29
CA GLN A 693 16.87 -0.49 -27.55
C GLN A 693 18.05 -0.25 -28.50
N ILE A 694 18.96 0.58 -28.06
CA ILE A 694 20.18 0.97 -28.80
C ILE A 694 21.37 0.68 -27.88
N PHE A 695 22.10 -0.37 -28.21
CA PHE A 695 23.27 -0.79 -27.45
C PHE A 695 24.54 -0.18 -28.07
N GLN A 696 25.30 0.55 -27.27
CA GLN A 696 26.59 1.10 -27.60
C GLN A 696 27.62 0.65 -26.54
N PRO A 697 28.93 0.63 -26.85
CA PRO A 697 29.92 0.15 -25.88
C PRO A 697 30.02 0.91 -24.59
N ARG A 698 29.47 2.13 -24.51
CA ARG A 698 29.56 3.02 -23.35
C ARG A 698 28.20 3.32 -22.73
N TYR A 699 27.09 3.03 -23.40
CA TYR A 699 25.74 3.33 -22.92
C TYR A 699 24.71 2.44 -23.61
N THR A 700 23.64 2.26 -22.94
CA THR A 700 22.38 1.73 -23.50
C THR A 700 21.35 2.86 -23.52
N ALA A 701 20.70 3.07 -24.65
CA ALA A 701 19.62 4.03 -24.78
C ALA A 701 18.33 3.32 -25.23
N GLU A 702 17.19 3.83 -24.82
CA GLU A 702 15.91 3.30 -25.23
C GLU A 702 14.89 4.40 -25.51
N ILE A 703 13.99 4.12 -26.45
CA ILE A 703 12.81 4.93 -26.74
C ILE A 703 11.62 3.98 -26.74
N ALA A 704 10.57 4.32 -26.02
CA ALA A 704 9.37 3.52 -25.94
C ALA A 704 8.11 4.33 -26.24
N LEU A 705 7.14 3.64 -26.82
CA LEU A 705 5.76 4.09 -26.99
C LEU A 705 4.86 3.12 -26.25
N SER A 706 3.94 3.64 -25.46
CA SER A 706 3.02 2.82 -24.69
C SER A 706 1.60 3.38 -24.78
N MET A 707 0.63 2.47 -24.68
CA MET A 707 -0.79 2.77 -24.62
C MET A 707 -1.44 1.95 -23.52
N GLN A 708 -2.32 2.58 -22.77
CA GLN A 708 -3.28 1.91 -21.87
C GLN A 708 -4.68 2.14 -22.44
N HIS A 709 -5.46 1.07 -22.52
CA HIS A 709 -6.81 1.09 -23.04
C HIS A 709 -7.78 0.45 -22.06
N TYR A 710 -8.69 1.25 -21.52
CA TYR A 710 -9.78 0.80 -20.68
C TYR A 710 -10.94 0.31 -21.56
N LEU A 711 -11.31 -0.96 -21.41
CA LEU A 711 -12.38 -1.59 -22.20
C LEU A 711 -13.75 -1.21 -21.64
N ASN A 712 -13.83 -0.98 -20.34
CA ASN A 712 -15.03 -0.53 -19.66
C ASN A 712 -14.89 0.95 -19.25
N ARG A 713 -16.02 1.66 -19.18
CA ARG A 713 -16.05 3.09 -18.79
C ARG A 713 -15.82 3.32 -17.29
N GLU A 714 -15.98 2.26 -16.51
CA GLU A 714 -16.09 2.34 -15.07
C GLU A 714 -15.03 1.48 -14.40
N PRO A 715 -13.80 1.94 -14.24
CA PRO A 715 -12.76 1.18 -13.52
C PRO A 715 -12.86 1.43 -12.02
N GLU A 716 -14.04 1.11 -11.39
CA GLU A 716 -14.19 1.58 -10.08
C GLU A 716 -14.87 0.82 -9.03
N LEU A 717 -14.55 1.03 -7.81
CA LEU A 717 -14.99 0.30 -6.69
C LEU A 717 -15.95 0.93 -5.74
N SER A 718 -15.75 2.12 -5.34
CA SER A 718 -16.46 2.59 -4.15
C SER A 718 -17.26 3.85 -4.38
N SER A 719 -17.11 4.45 -5.50
CA SER A 719 -17.81 5.67 -5.87
C SER A 719 -17.88 5.79 -7.37
N ASP A 720 -18.82 6.52 -7.85
CA ASP A 720 -19.20 6.70 -9.24
C ASP A 720 -18.16 7.43 -10.12
N ASN A 721 -16.87 7.15 -9.93
CA ASN A 721 -15.80 7.75 -10.71
C ASN A 721 -15.62 7.05 -12.03
N ASN A 722 -16.11 7.56 -13.07
CA ASN A 722 -15.96 7.05 -14.42
C ASN A 722 -14.78 7.73 -15.10
N ILE A 723 -13.82 6.94 -15.57
CA ILE A 723 -12.76 7.44 -16.42
C ILE A 723 -13.31 7.74 -17.80
N GLU A 724 -13.38 9.01 -18.17
CA GLU A 724 -13.94 9.42 -19.45
C GLU A 724 -13.08 9.01 -20.66
N ASP A 725 -11.75 8.99 -20.48
CA ASP A 725 -10.82 8.64 -21.55
C ASP A 725 -10.39 7.19 -21.51
N HIS A 726 -10.88 6.43 -22.48
CA HIS A 726 -10.50 5.04 -22.67
C HIS A 726 -9.03 4.83 -23.01
N ASN A 727 -8.32 5.83 -23.52
CA ASN A 727 -6.96 5.68 -24.04
C ASN A 727 -6.00 6.67 -23.38
N GLN A 728 -4.89 6.15 -22.90
CA GLN A 728 -3.76 6.95 -22.45
C GLN A 728 -2.51 6.56 -23.25
N PHE A 729 -1.79 7.57 -23.76
CA PHE A 729 -0.57 7.37 -24.56
C PHE A 729 0.62 7.97 -23.85
N PHE A 730 1.77 7.31 -24.01
CA PHE A 730 3.01 7.75 -23.40
C PHE A 730 4.21 7.52 -24.32
N VAL A 731 5.14 8.45 -24.25
CA VAL A 731 6.45 8.38 -24.91
C VAL A 731 7.52 8.43 -23.83
N GLU A 732 8.47 7.52 -23.90
CA GLU A 732 9.56 7.41 -22.94
C GLU A 732 10.89 7.40 -23.65
N ALA A 733 11.88 8.06 -23.07
CA ALA A 733 13.28 8.01 -23.50
C ALA A 733 14.18 7.80 -22.28
N GLY A 734 15.08 6.82 -22.38
CA GLY A 734 16.03 6.46 -21.33
C GLY A 734 17.45 6.33 -21.83
N ILE A 735 18.41 6.58 -20.96
CA ILE A 735 19.83 6.33 -21.21
C ILE A 735 20.51 5.86 -19.91
N ARG A 736 21.40 4.87 -20.06
CA ARG A 736 22.20 4.30 -18.97
C ARG A 736 23.65 4.15 -19.41
N PHE A 737 24.59 4.68 -18.59
CA PHE A 737 26.04 4.65 -18.82
C PHE A 737 26.76 3.65 -17.95
#